data_f574653cb37e5fe34b4385980a3f8ae8
#
_entry.id   f574653cb37e5fe34b4385980a3f8ae8
#
_cell.length_a   1.000
_cell.length_b   1.000
_cell.length_c   1.000
_cell.angle_alpha   90.00
_cell.angle_beta   90.00
_cell.angle_gamma   90.00
#
_symmetry.space_group_name_H-M   'P 1'
#
loop_
_entity.id
_entity.type
_entity.pdbx_description
1 polymer ?
#
loop_
_entity_poly.entity_id
_entity_poly.type
_entity_poly.pdbx_seq_one_letter_code
_entity_poly.pdbx_strand_id
1 'polypeptide(L)'
;FVLMAWSAPPQAAAAEPDGRLPVPAGSAVEAARDLVRQAYEEQFAAAARGEAGDLIDVLVETAEKSDVPERKFAMLMEAENVAANAGDLRRAVDLIESRAKVFRIDALSEVNATLVRALEASRKTAPIRLGGVLEQAMDTASRAVQAGRLEDALNAAKIAADAAKAVEIAAKAKKTPLKDGRLIDQAADVAAKAEALTRAIRRRIKARDEMNAAAKTLESQPDDPVANGVVGAYDCFVLGDWDRGLGRLARSDLGAVKEIAAEEMRVSAAQPPPAQDLFALAGRWWSVAGAEKLDADTAAAIKAHAAKLYATCGAGLSDPLDIEIAKKRSAGGPPTAEAPGGAKRDGSFGERSEPLRSELVKSGGGNAASEAAVDAALKWLAAHQMPDGGWSFDLRACPACNGQCNNSGSRNKDRCGATALALLPFLGRGYTHKEGPYKRELERGIGFLVALAAQGNGRAYEPAAASLYSQGVAGMALAEAYGMTRDPRLKAPAQATLNFIMEAQDPRGGGWRYEPRQPGDTSASGWNLVALRIGDNAKLQINPAVVANMGRFLDSVQADEGAAYGYTSSTRGTATSAVGLLCRLHMGWKTDHPAIIRGAAELAKQGPSRDVYFDFYANQVMYQVGGDAWLAWNAALRDALVQGQDKAGHATGSWYDSLTSGHGAMVGGRLYCTSLATLVLENYYRNPPRR
;
A
#
# COMPACT_ATOMS: atom_id res chain seq x y z
N PHE A 1 17.56 -49.41 47.55
CA PHE A 1 17.50 -47.99 47.82
C PHE A 1 18.32 -47.25 46.76
N VAL A 2 17.66 -46.81 45.69
CA VAL A 2 18.20 -45.83 44.75
C VAL A 2 17.06 -44.84 44.49
N LEU A 3 17.22 -43.64 45.02
CA LEU A 3 16.39 -42.49 44.78
C LEU A 3 16.59 -42.05 43.32
N MET A 4 15.59 -42.21 42.47
CA MET A 4 15.52 -41.52 41.19
C MET A 4 15.04 -40.09 41.42
N ALA A 5 15.91 -39.14 41.17
CA ALA A 5 15.58 -37.74 41.15
C ALA A 5 14.66 -37.42 39.99
N TRP A 6 13.52 -36.85 40.32
CA TRP A 6 12.57 -36.29 39.35
C TRP A 6 13.17 -35.00 38.79
N SER A 7 13.57 -35.03 37.55
CA SER A 7 13.96 -33.80 36.82
C SER A 7 12.68 -33.04 36.47
N ALA A 8 12.59 -31.84 36.98
CA ALA A 8 11.55 -30.87 36.59
C ALA A 8 11.62 -30.59 35.06
N PRO A 9 10.46 -30.31 34.41
CA PRO A 9 10.48 -29.92 33.00
C PRO A 9 11.27 -28.61 32.82
N PRO A 10 11.93 -28.40 31.65
CA PRO A 10 12.73 -27.23 31.45
C PRO A 10 11.81 -25.99 31.54
N GLN A 11 12.17 -25.09 32.45
CA GLN A 11 11.62 -23.76 32.51
C GLN A 11 11.76 -23.13 31.13
N ALA A 12 10.65 -22.65 30.55
CA ALA A 12 10.67 -21.83 29.38
C ALA A 12 11.71 -20.72 29.60
N ALA A 13 12.69 -20.65 28.71
CA ALA A 13 13.69 -19.60 28.73
C ALA A 13 12.98 -18.26 28.77
N ALA A 14 13.26 -17.46 29.80
CA ALA A 14 12.78 -16.10 29.89
C ALA A 14 13.27 -15.39 28.62
N ALA A 15 12.33 -14.90 27.81
CA ALA A 15 12.64 -14.09 26.65
C ALA A 15 13.51 -12.93 27.12
N GLU A 16 14.64 -12.70 26.45
CA GLU A 16 15.48 -11.53 26.71
C GLU A 16 14.61 -10.27 26.71
N PRO A 17 14.87 -9.30 27.62
CA PRO A 17 14.07 -8.10 27.69
C PRO A 17 14.19 -7.35 26.36
N ASP A 18 13.07 -7.04 25.74
CA ASP A 18 12.94 -6.36 24.43
C ASP A 18 13.40 -4.89 24.45
N GLY A 19 14.20 -4.48 25.39
CA GLY A 19 14.75 -3.14 25.58
C GLY A 19 13.75 -2.11 26.10
N ARG A 20 12.48 -2.47 26.29
CA ARG A 20 11.46 -1.55 26.82
C ARG A 20 11.47 -1.52 28.36
N LEU A 21 11.21 -0.33 28.88
CA LEU A 21 11.14 -0.10 30.31
C LEU A 21 9.88 -0.77 30.92
N PRO A 22 9.94 -1.25 32.17
CA PRO A 22 8.75 -1.65 32.88
C PRO A 22 7.81 -0.46 33.10
N VAL A 23 6.51 -0.70 33.22
CA VAL A 23 5.57 0.33 33.63
C VAL A 23 5.89 0.77 35.06
N PRO A 24 6.08 2.08 35.31
CA PRO A 24 6.36 2.55 36.66
C PRO A 24 5.19 2.30 37.62
N ALA A 25 5.47 2.23 38.90
CA ALA A 25 4.46 2.02 39.95
C ALA A 25 3.38 3.12 39.91
N GLY A 26 2.10 2.75 40.05
CA GLY A 26 0.98 3.67 39.94
C GLY A 26 1.08 4.91 40.84
N SER A 27 1.53 4.76 42.10
CA SER A 27 1.74 5.90 43.00
C SER A 27 2.85 6.85 42.54
N ALA A 28 3.91 6.33 41.93
CA ALA A 28 5.00 7.14 41.37
C ALA A 28 4.54 7.88 40.09
N VAL A 29 3.71 7.25 39.27
CA VAL A 29 3.10 7.87 38.10
C VAL A 29 2.17 9.01 38.51
N GLU A 30 1.29 8.80 39.51
CA GLU A 30 0.38 9.86 39.99
C GLU A 30 1.15 11.05 40.55
N ALA A 31 2.17 10.81 41.39
CA ALA A 31 3.02 11.89 41.92
C ALA A 31 3.72 12.65 40.75
N ALA A 32 4.19 11.95 39.72
CA ALA A 32 4.80 12.57 38.55
C ALA A 32 3.78 13.37 37.72
N ARG A 33 2.54 12.90 37.59
CA ARG A 33 1.44 13.62 36.94
C ARG A 33 1.10 14.92 37.64
N ASP A 34 1.03 14.90 38.99
CA ASP A 34 0.77 16.11 39.77
C ASP A 34 1.86 17.16 39.56
N LEU A 35 3.13 16.73 39.50
CA LEU A 35 4.26 17.62 39.18
C LEU A 35 4.16 18.19 37.77
N VAL A 36 3.80 17.37 36.79
CA VAL A 36 3.60 17.81 35.37
C VAL A 36 2.46 18.82 35.31
N ARG A 37 1.33 18.56 35.92
CA ARG A 37 0.19 19.48 35.94
C ARG A 37 0.49 20.80 36.63
N GLN A 38 1.23 20.76 37.71
CA GLN A 38 1.70 21.97 38.41
C GLN A 38 2.67 22.78 37.53
N ALA A 39 3.63 22.11 36.88
CA ALA A 39 4.63 22.78 36.06
C ALA A 39 4.04 23.45 34.80
N TYR A 40 2.92 22.95 34.29
CA TYR A 40 2.25 23.40 33.06
C TYR A 40 0.83 23.88 33.33
N GLU A 41 0.51 24.40 34.52
CA GLU A 41 -0.86 24.76 34.93
C GLU A 41 -1.54 25.73 33.96
N GLU A 42 -0.85 26.77 33.50
CA GLU A 42 -1.36 27.76 32.57
C GLU A 42 -1.66 27.13 31.18
N GLN A 43 -0.81 26.25 30.69
CA GLN A 43 -0.96 25.58 29.44
C GLN A 43 -2.10 24.54 29.50
N PHE A 44 -2.29 23.83 30.63
CA PHE A 44 -3.48 22.98 30.81
C PHE A 44 -4.78 23.81 30.84
N ALA A 45 -4.75 25.00 31.46
CA ALA A 45 -5.88 25.91 31.41
C ALA A 45 -6.17 26.44 30.00
N ALA A 46 -5.16 26.71 29.18
CA ALA A 46 -5.28 27.09 27.78
C ALA A 46 -5.82 25.92 26.93
N ALA A 47 -5.30 24.72 27.15
CA ALA A 47 -5.78 23.51 26.47
C ALA A 47 -7.28 23.23 26.75
N ALA A 48 -7.76 23.49 27.95
CA ALA A 48 -9.17 23.38 28.30
C ALA A 48 -10.07 24.40 27.57
N ARG A 49 -9.50 25.52 27.09
CA ARG A 49 -10.17 26.52 26.26
C ARG A 49 -10.08 26.25 24.75
N GLY A 50 -9.38 25.18 24.35
CA GLY A 50 -9.25 24.75 22.96
C GLY A 50 -7.85 24.92 22.34
N GLU A 51 -6.86 25.38 23.07
CA GLU A 51 -5.48 25.60 22.63
C GLU A 51 -4.60 24.40 23.05
N ALA A 52 -4.99 23.18 22.66
CA ALA A 52 -4.37 21.95 23.16
C ALA A 52 -3.05 21.59 22.45
N GLY A 53 -2.85 22.04 21.20
CA GLY A 53 -1.74 21.59 20.36
C GLY A 53 -0.37 21.87 20.95
N ASP A 54 -0.14 23.10 21.39
CA ASP A 54 1.15 23.55 21.93
C ASP A 54 1.54 22.77 23.19
N LEU A 55 0.57 22.49 24.09
CA LEU A 55 0.83 21.71 25.29
C LEU A 55 1.22 20.26 24.97
N ILE A 56 0.54 19.63 24.01
CA ILE A 56 0.86 18.26 23.60
C ILE A 56 2.30 18.18 23.11
N ASP A 57 2.71 19.09 22.23
CA ASP A 57 4.06 19.10 21.64
C ASP A 57 5.13 19.37 22.69
N VAL A 58 4.90 20.30 23.61
CA VAL A 58 5.81 20.59 24.73
C VAL A 58 5.96 19.40 25.67
N LEU A 59 4.87 18.72 26.03
CA LEU A 59 4.92 17.53 26.88
C LEU A 59 5.68 16.39 26.22
N VAL A 60 5.49 16.16 24.93
CA VAL A 60 6.21 15.13 24.16
C VAL A 60 7.69 15.45 24.10
N GLU A 61 8.05 16.67 23.72
CA GLU A 61 9.45 17.11 23.63
C GLU A 61 10.17 17.03 24.99
N THR A 62 9.49 17.40 26.08
CA THR A 62 10.04 17.31 27.42
C THR A 62 10.18 15.86 27.88
N ALA A 63 9.22 14.99 27.49
CA ALA A 63 9.30 13.57 27.80
C ALA A 63 10.50 12.91 27.10
N GLU A 64 10.80 13.29 25.86
CA GLU A 64 11.96 12.76 25.12
C GLU A 64 13.28 13.07 25.84
N LYS A 65 13.39 14.26 26.44
CA LYS A 65 14.57 14.74 27.17
C LYS A 65 14.68 14.22 28.60
N SER A 66 13.64 13.59 29.15
CA SER A 66 13.61 13.12 30.53
C SER A 66 14.27 11.73 30.65
N ASP A 67 15.22 11.60 31.54
CA ASP A 67 15.85 10.32 31.95
C ASP A 67 15.12 9.62 33.11
N VAL A 68 14.10 10.25 33.68
CA VAL A 68 13.31 9.72 34.80
C VAL A 68 12.08 9.00 34.26
N PRO A 69 12.00 7.66 34.32
CA PRO A 69 10.96 6.87 33.68
C PRO A 69 9.53 7.27 34.09
N GLU A 70 9.32 7.57 35.39
CA GLU A 70 8.01 7.96 35.92
C GLU A 70 7.53 9.29 35.33
N ARG A 71 8.44 10.25 35.19
CA ARG A 71 8.11 11.56 34.59
C ARG A 71 7.88 11.44 33.10
N LYS A 72 8.72 10.68 32.38
CA LYS A 72 8.54 10.39 30.97
C LYS A 72 7.19 9.74 30.70
N PHE A 73 6.83 8.73 31.50
CA PHE A 73 5.54 8.04 31.37
C PHE A 73 4.37 8.99 31.67
N ALA A 74 4.46 9.80 32.70
CA ALA A 74 3.42 10.75 33.09
C ALA A 74 3.20 11.84 32.04
N MET A 75 4.25 12.42 31.47
CA MET A 75 4.16 13.43 30.41
C MET A 75 3.50 12.88 29.15
N LEU A 76 3.90 11.69 28.69
CA LEU A 76 3.27 11.05 27.52
C LEU A 76 1.80 10.71 27.78
N MET A 77 1.46 10.29 29.00
CA MET A 77 0.08 10.00 29.39
C MET A 77 -0.78 11.28 29.50
N GLU A 78 -0.23 12.38 30.01
CA GLU A 78 -0.95 13.66 30.03
C GLU A 78 -1.11 14.23 28.62
N ALA A 79 -0.11 14.14 27.75
CA ALA A 79 -0.23 14.52 26.33
C ALA A 79 -1.35 13.72 25.62
N GLU A 80 -1.44 12.41 25.86
CA GLU A 80 -2.53 11.56 25.38
C GLU A 80 -3.90 12.04 25.88
N ASN A 81 -4.02 12.30 27.19
CA ASN A 81 -5.27 12.77 27.80
C ASN A 81 -5.71 14.12 27.22
N VAL A 82 -4.77 15.05 27.02
CA VAL A 82 -5.03 16.36 26.40
C VAL A 82 -5.53 16.20 24.97
N ALA A 83 -4.87 15.35 24.15
CA ALA A 83 -5.28 15.06 22.79
C ALA A 83 -6.69 14.43 22.73
N ALA A 84 -6.95 13.42 23.57
CA ALA A 84 -8.26 12.77 23.63
C ALA A 84 -9.37 13.73 24.06
N ASN A 85 -9.13 14.58 25.07
CA ASN A 85 -10.08 15.57 25.54
C ASN A 85 -10.33 16.70 24.51
N ALA A 86 -9.32 17.05 23.72
CA ALA A 86 -9.45 17.99 22.61
C ALA A 86 -10.26 17.39 21.43
N GLY A 87 -10.41 16.04 21.39
CA GLY A 87 -11.08 15.31 20.31
C GLY A 87 -10.14 14.88 19.20
N ASP A 88 -8.84 15.10 19.33
CA ASP A 88 -7.80 14.56 18.43
C ASP A 88 -7.44 13.13 18.85
N LEU A 89 -8.36 12.21 18.56
CA LEU A 89 -8.22 10.80 18.94
C LEU A 89 -7.11 10.10 18.15
N ARG A 90 -6.82 10.55 16.94
CA ARG A 90 -5.70 10.02 16.15
C ARG A 90 -4.38 10.32 16.87
N ARG A 91 -4.19 11.56 17.28
CA ARG A 91 -3.00 11.97 18.06
C ARG A 91 -2.89 11.21 19.38
N ALA A 92 -4.03 11.00 20.06
CA ALA A 92 -4.06 10.23 21.29
C ALA A 92 -3.59 8.77 21.08
N VAL A 93 -4.03 8.12 20.01
CA VAL A 93 -3.60 6.76 19.65
C VAL A 93 -2.11 6.73 19.29
N ASP A 94 -1.63 7.67 18.48
CA ASP A 94 -0.21 7.79 18.13
C ASP A 94 0.68 7.95 19.40
N LEU A 95 0.21 8.67 20.40
CA LEU A 95 0.90 8.85 21.70
C LEU A 95 0.91 7.57 22.54
N ILE A 96 -0.19 6.81 22.56
CA ILE A 96 -0.22 5.49 23.20
C ILE A 96 0.78 4.54 22.53
N GLU A 97 0.82 4.50 21.19
CA GLU A 97 1.76 3.67 20.45
C GLU A 97 3.23 4.11 20.68
N SER A 98 3.48 5.41 20.79
CA SER A 98 4.81 5.94 21.12
C SER A 98 5.22 5.57 22.53
N ARG A 99 4.30 5.63 23.49
CA ARG A 99 4.53 5.17 24.87
C ARG A 99 4.80 3.66 24.92
N ALA A 100 4.10 2.86 24.10
CA ALA A 100 4.30 1.41 24.00
C ALA A 100 5.65 1.00 23.40
N LYS A 101 6.30 1.87 22.63
CA LYS A 101 7.67 1.65 22.15
C LYS A 101 8.71 1.81 23.25
N VAL A 102 8.41 2.62 24.25
CA VAL A 102 9.32 2.92 25.38
C VAL A 102 9.02 2.03 26.60
N PHE A 103 7.75 1.80 26.89
CA PHE A 103 7.28 1.08 28.07
C PHE A 103 6.53 -0.19 27.69
N ARG A 104 6.56 -1.21 28.56
CA ARG A 104 5.84 -2.48 28.36
C ARG A 104 4.35 -2.36 28.66
N ILE A 105 3.64 -1.53 27.89
CA ILE A 105 2.19 -1.42 27.94
C ILE A 105 1.54 -2.20 26.80
N ASP A 106 0.29 -2.58 27.00
CA ASP A 106 -0.54 -3.15 25.95
C ASP A 106 -1.27 -2.03 25.18
N ALA A 107 -0.70 -1.61 24.05
CA ALA A 107 -1.21 -0.50 23.27
C ALA A 107 -2.67 -0.67 22.84
N LEU A 108 -3.09 -1.86 22.42
CA LEU A 108 -4.47 -2.10 21.95
C LEU A 108 -5.49 -1.98 23.09
N SER A 109 -5.16 -2.48 24.27
CA SER A 109 -6.01 -2.35 25.45
C SER A 109 -6.13 -0.88 25.89
N GLU A 110 -5.01 -0.13 25.89
CA GLU A 110 -4.99 1.31 26.22
C GLU A 110 -5.81 2.12 25.20
N VAL A 111 -5.65 1.85 23.90
CA VAL A 111 -6.44 2.50 22.85
C VAL A 111 -7.93 2.24 23.05
N ASN A 112 -8.33 0.99 23.30
CA ASN A 112 -9.74 0.66 23.57
C ASN A 112 -10.27 1.44 24.79
N ALA A 113 -9.51 1.52 25.88
CA ALA A 113 -9.89 2.27 27.08
C ALA A 113 -10.06 3.76 26.76
N THR A 114 -9.17 4.35 25.98
CA THR A 114 -9.24 5.75 25.56
C THR A 114 -10.44 6.03 24.65
N LEU A 115 -10.75 5.14 23.73
CA LEU A 115 -11.93 5.23 22.86
C LEU A 115 -13.25 5.15 23.67
N VAL A 116 -13.32 4.31 24.70
CA VAL A 116 -14.49 4.25 25.61
C VAL A 116 -14.68 5.59 26.31
N ARG A 117 -13.61 6.13 26.92
CA ARG A 117 -13.68 7.46 27.58
C ARG A 117 -14.12 8.57 26.62
N ALA A 118 -13.57 8.59 25.40
CA ALA A 118 -13.91 9.55 24.37
C ALA A 118 -15.38 9.42 23.91
N LEU A 119 -15.88 8.20 23.77
CA LEU A 119 -17.29 7.95 23.44
C LEU A 119 -18.23 8.51 24.52
N GLU A 120 -17.95 8.24 25.79
CA GLU A 120 -18.74 8.72 26.92
C GLU A 120 -18.73 10.25 27.02
N ALA A 121 -17.57 10.87 26.85
CA ALA A 121 -17.42 12.32 26.85
C ALA A 121 -18.19 12.96 25.68
N SER A 122 -18.07 12.39 24.48
CA SER A 122 -18.73 12.91 23.28
C SER A 122 -20.24 12.81 23.33
N ARG A 123 -20.79 11.79 23.96
CA ARG A 123 -22.24 11.64 24.20
C ARG A 123 -22.81 12.78 25.06
N LYS A 124 -22.01 13.30 26.01
CA LYS A 124 -22.46 14.31 26.99
C LYS A 124 -22.26 15.74 26.49
N THR A 125 -21.20 16.03 25.77
CA THR A 125 -20.72 17.39 25.53
C THR A 125 -20.67 17.83 24.08
N ALA A 126 -20.32 16.97 23.15
CA ALA A 126 -20.08 17.36 21.76
C ALA A 126 -20.33 16.22 20.76
N PRO A 127 -21.58 16.00 20.30
CA PRO A 127 -21.91 14.93 19.35
C PRO A 127 -21.10 14.97 18.06
N ILE A 128 -20.58 16.11 17.64
CA ILE A 128 -19.73 16.26 16.45
C ILE A 128 -18.41 15.45 16.56
N ARG A 129 -17.94 15.17 17.78
CA ARG A 129 -16.74 14.37 18.03
C ARG A 129 -16.98 12.86 17.87
N LEU A 130 -18.22 12.41 17.80
CA LEU A 130 -18.58 10.99 17.61
C LEU A 130 -18.03 10.43 16.30
N GLY A 131 -17.89 11.25 15.26
CA GLY A 131 -17.29 10.85 13.98
C GLY A 131 -15.86 10.37 14.13
N GLY A 132 -15.03 11.08 14.90
CA GLY A 132 -13.64 10.67 15.18
C GLY A 132 -13.56 9.40 16.02
N VAL A 133 -14.46 9.20 17.00
CA VAL A 133 -14.54 7.95 17.77
C VAL A 133 -14.85 6.77 16.87
N LEU A 134 -15.82 6.94 15.98
CA LEU A 134 -16.29 5.93 15.05
C LEU A 134 -15.18 5.49 14.09
N GLU A 135 -14.48 6.44 13.47
CA GLU A 135 -13.38 6.18 12.55
C GLU A 135 -12.23 5.45 13.26
N GLN A 136 -11.79 5.98 14.41
CA GLN A 136 -10.66 5.42 15.13
C GLN A 136 -10.97 4.04 15.73
N ALA A 137 -12.21 3.79 16.14
CA ALA A 137 -12.61 2.47 16.64
C ALA A 137 -12.65 1.42 15.53
N MET A 138 -13.09 1.78 14.32
CA MET A 138 -13.05 0.87 13.15
C MET A 138 -11.61 0.54 12.73
N ASP A 139 -10.72 1.53 12.71
CA ASP A 139 -9.29 1.32 12.43
C ASP A 139 -8.66 0.39 13.48
N THR A 140 -8.90 0.66 14.75
CA THR A 140 -8.42 -0.18 15.87
C THR A 140 -8.94 -1.61 15.78
N ALA A 141 -10.22 -1.80 15.45
CA ALA A 141 -10.80 -3.13 15.26
C ALA A 141 -10.10 -3.90 14.12
N SER A 142 -9.84 -3.22 13.00
CA SER A 142 -9.16 -3.81 11.84
C SER A 142 -7.72 -4.23 12.18
N ARG A 143 -6.96 -3.36 12.86
CA ARG A 143 -5.58 -3.64 13.30
C ARG A 143 -5.52 -4.78 14.33
N ALA A 144 -6.46 -4.81 15.26
CA ALA A 144 -6.55 -5.88 16.25
C ALA A 144 -6.87 -7.25 15.61
N VAL A 145 -7.73 -7.28 14.57
CA VAL A 145 -7.97 -8.51 13.78
C VAL A 145 -6.69 -8.99 13.10
N GLN A 146 -5.93 -8.06 12.46
CA GLN A 146 -4.66 -8.39 11.81
C GLN A 146 -3.60 -8.91 12.80
N ALA A 147 -3.61 -8.37 14.03
CA ALA A 147 -2.73 -8.82 15.10
C ALA A 147 -3.19 -10.12 15.81
N GLY A 148 -4.30 -10.73 15.39
CA GLY A 148 -4.89 -11.92 16.04
C GLY A 148 -5.52 -11.62 17.40
N ARG A 149 -5.65 -10.36 17.82
CA ARG A 149 -6.19 -9.88 19.09
C ARG A 149 -7.72 -9.75 19.00
N LEU A 150 -8.42 -10.89 18.89
CA LEU A 150 -9.84 -10.94 18.57
C LEU A 150 -10.74 -10.29 19.62
N GLU A 151 -10.40 -10.35 20.90
CA GLU A 151 -11.13 -9.70 22.00
C GLU A 151 -11.03 -8.19 21.90
N ASP A 152 -9.83 -7.64 21.66
CA ASP A 152 -9.63 -6.21 21.48
C ASP A 152 -10.32 -5.71 20.20
N ALA A 153 -10.27 -6.49 19.13
CA ALA A 153 -11.00 -6.22 17.90
C ALA A 153 -12.52 -6.15 18.13
N LEU A 154 -13.05 -7.09 18.94
CA LEU A 154 -14.47 -7.12 19.29
C LEU A 154 -14.87 -5.88 20.10
N ASN A 155 -14.03 -5.47 21.04
CA ASN A 155 -14.28 -4.30 21.88
C ASN A 155 -14.27 -3.02 21.00
N ALA A 156 -13.29 -2.84 20.15
CA ALA A 156 -13.22 -1.72 19.24
C ALA A 156 -14.42 -1.68 18.27
N ALA A 157 -14.82 -2.82 17.69
CA ALA A 157 -15.98 -2.88 16.80
C ALA A 157 -17.31 -2.53 17.53
N LYS A 158 -17.45 -2.91 18.79
CA LYS A 158 -18.60 -2.50 19.62
C LYS A 158 -18.59 -1.00 19.87
N ILE A 159 -17.43 -0.41 20.19
CA ILE A 159 -17.30 1.04 20.39
C ILE A 159 -17.72 1.78 19.11
N ALA A 160 -17.31 1.32 17.94
CA ALA A 160 -17.73 1.88 16.65
C ALA A 160 -19.24 1.81 16.46
N ALA A 161 -19.86 0.65 16.72
CA ALA A 161 -21.30 0.49 16.63
C ALA A 161 -22.08 1.41 17.60
N ASP A 162 -21.57 1.55 18.81
CA ASP A 162 -22.14 2.43 19.83
C ASP A 162 -22.00 3.92 19.51
N ALA A 163 -20.86 4.31 18.91
CA ALA A 163 -20.64 5.67 18.41
C ALA A 163 -21.60 5.99 17.27
N ALA A 164 -21.78 5.10 16.31
CA ALA A 164 -22.73 5.25 15.21
C ALA A 164 -24.17 5.42 15.71
N LYS A 165 -24.59 4.59 16.66
CA LYS A 165 -25.91 4.71 17.31
C LYS A 165 -26.07 6.03 18.05
N ALA A 166 -25.02 6.53 18.70
CA ALA A 166 -25.04 7.82 19.37
C ALA A 166 -25.20 8.99 18.40
N VAL A 167 -24.59 8.93 17.19
CA VAL A 167 -24.81 9.91 16.10
C VAL A 167 -26.26 9.91 15.66
N GLU A 168 -26.86 8.74 15.45
CA GLU A 168 -28.26 8.61 15.05
C GLU A 168 -29.21 9.21 16.10
N ILE A 169 -28.97 8.93 17.39
CA ILE A 169 -29.76 9.50 18.49
C ILE A 169 -29.60 11.02 18.53
N ALA A 170 -28.40 11.55 18.40
CA ALA A 170 -28.14 12.99 18.40
C ALA A 170 -28.84 13.69 17.22
N ALA A 171 -28.83 13.06 16.05
CA ALA A 171 -29.52 13.55 14.85
C ALA A 171 -31.06 13.67 15.05
N LYS A 172 -31.65 12.65 15.70
CA LYS A 172 -33.11 12.63 15.99
C LYS A 172 -33.53 13.65 17.07
N ALA A 173 -32.62 14.01 17.97
CA ALA A 173 -32.95 14.87 19.11
C ALA A 173 -33.23 16.34 18.79
N LYS A 174 -33.07 16.81 17.54
CA LYS A 174 -33.34 18.19 17.04
C LYS A 174 -32.73 19.36 17.85
N LYS A 175 -32.00 19.09 18.94
CA LYS A 175 -31.44 20.08 19.86
C LYS A 175 -30.00 20.52 19.54
N THR A 176 -29.34 19.83 18.62
CA THR A 176 -28.00 20.18 18.20
C THR A 176 -28.02 20.32 16.67
N PRO A 177 -27.52 21.40 16.10
CA PRO A 177 -27.44 21.53 14.66
C PRO A 177 -26.32 20.64 14.13
N LEU A 178 -26.54 19.32 14.09
CA LEU A 178 -25.86 18.46 13.13
C LEU A 178 -26.44 18.86 11.77
N LYS A 179 -25.99 20.03 11.26
CA LYS A 179 -26.31 20.51 9.90
C LYS A 179 -25.70 19.64 8.81
N ASP A 180 -24.92 18.65 9.19
CA ASP A 180 -24.20 17.78 8.29
C ASP A 180 -24.97 16.46 8.13
N GLY A 181 -25.86 16.41 7.16
CA GLY A 181 -26.55 15.19 6.74
C GLY A 181 -25.58 14.06 6.38
N ARG A 182 -24.36 14.39 5.99
CA ARG A 182 -23.27 13.46 5.64
C ARG A 182 -22.79 12.65 6.84
N LEU A 183 -22.69 13.25 8.03
CA LEU A 183 -22.27 12.52 9.23
C LEU A 183 -23.29 11.44 9.61
N ILE A 184 -24.59 11.70 9.35
CA ILE A 184 -25.68 10.76 9.61
C ILE A 184 -25.62 9.59 8.63
N ASP A 185 -25.43 9.87 7.34
CA ASP A 185 -25.34 8.85 6.30
C ASP A 185 -24.07 7.98 6.50
N GLN A 186 -22.95 8.61 6.81
CA GLN A 186 -21.69 7.91 7.15
C GLN A 186 -21.88 7.04 8.40
N ALA A 187 -22.54 7.52 9.43
CA ALA A 187 -22.76 6.76 10.64
C ALA A 187 -23.63 5.51 10.40
N ALA A 188 -24.63 5.58 9.53
CA ALA A 188 -25.47 4.43 9.17
C ALA A 188 -24.66 3.35 8.42
N ASP A 189 -23.84 3.75 7.45
CA ASP A 189 -22.95 2.83 6.71
C ASP A 189 -21.92 2.18 7.63
N VAL A 190 -21.27 2.97 8.49
CA VAL A 190 -20.28 2.44 9.44
C VAL A 190 -20.94 1.58 10.51
N ALA A 191 -22.17 1.89 10.95
CA ALA A 191 -22.93 1.02 11.85
C ALA A 191 -23.11 -0.38 11.25
N ALA A 192 -23.53 -0.46 9.99
CA ALA A 192 -23.71 -1.72 9.29
C ALA A 192 -22.37 -2.49 9.15
N LYS A 193 -21.28 -1.78 8.82
CA LYS A 193 -19.92 -2.35 8.74
C LYS A 193 -19.42 -2.83 10.10
N ALA A 194 -19.60 -2.05 11.16
CA ALA A 194 -19.21 -2.40 12.52
C ALA A 194 -19.98 -3.64 13.04
N GLU A 195 -21.29 -3.72 12.76
CA GLU A 195 -22.07 -4.88 13.09
C GLU A 195 -21.65 -6.13 12.30
N ALA A 196 -21.39 -5.99 11.00
CA ALA A 196 -20.89 -7.08 10.16
C ALA A 196 -19.53 -7.58 10.67
N LEU A 197 -18.61 -6.68 10.98
CA LEU A 197 -17.31 -6.97 11.57
C LEU A 197 -17.45 -7.65 12.93
N THR A 198 -18.33 -7.16 13.80
CA THR A 198 -18.64 -7.77 15.10
C THR A 198 -19.12 -9.22 14.95
N ARG A 199 -20.02 -9.47 13.99
CA ARG A 199 -20.48 -10.85 13.69
C ARG A 199 -19.34 -11.74 13.21
N ALA A 200 -18.48 -11.23 12.31
CA ALA A 200 -17.34 -11.96 11.79
C ALA A 200 -16.31 -12.29 12.89
N ILE A 201 -16.00 -11.33 13.76
CA ILE A 201 -15.07 -11.55 14.88
C ILE A 201 -15.63 -12.58 15.86
N ARG A 202 -16.91 -12.49 16.21
CA ARG A 202 -17.56 -13.48 17.11
C ARG A 202 -17.50 -14.89 16.54
N ARG A 203 -17.71 -15.07 15.22
CA ARG A 203 -17.56 -16.37 14.57
C ARG A 203 -16.12 -16.89 14.69
N ARG A 204 -15.11 -16.04 14.50
CA ARG A 204 -13.69 -16.40 14.63
C ARG A 204 -13.33 -16.78 16.07
N ILE A 205 -13.82 -16.04 17.07
CA ILE A 205 -13.62 -16.36 18.49
C ILE A 205 -14.22 -17.74 18.78
N LYS A 206 -15.47 -17.97 18.37
CA LYS A 206 -16.14 -19.26 18.55
C LYS A 206 -15.35 -20.42 17.90
N ALA A 207 -14.92 -20.24 16.65
CA ALA A 207 -14.14 -21.25 15.93
C ALA A 207 -12.80 -21.54 16.62
N ARG A 208 -12.11 -20.51 17.15
CA ARG A 208 -10.88 -20.67 17.94
C ARG A 208 -11.13 -21.45 19.23
N ASP A 209 -12.20 -21.14 19.93
CA ASP A 209 -12.51 -21.78 21.21
C ASP A 209 -12.90 -23.27 21.00
N GLU A 210 -13.67 -23.57 19.93
CA GLU A 210 -13.96 -24.92 19.50
C GLU A 210 -12.69 -25.69 19.11
N MET A 211 -11.77 -25.02 18.37
CA MET A 211 -10.48 -25.58 17.98
C MET A 211 -9.62 -25.90 19.23
N ASN A 212 -9.55 -25.00 20.20
CA ASN A 212 -8.79 -25.22 21.44
C ASN A 212 -9.34 -26.40 22.24
N ALA A 213 -10.67 -26.55 22.33
CA ALA A 213 -11.31 -27.70 22.98
C ALA A 213 -10.99 -29.02 22.24
N ALA A 214 -11.08 -29.02 20.92
CA ALA A 214 -10.75 -30.18 20.09
C ALA A 214 -9.25 -30.54 20.17
N ALA A 215 -8.34 -29.51 20.15
CA ALA A 215 -6.90 -29.72 20.30
C ALA A 215 -6.58 -30.44 21.64
N LYS A 216 -7.27 -30.07 22.73
CA LYS A 216 -7.13 -30.74 24.03
C LYS A 216 -7.61 -32.21 23.99
N THR A 217 -8.65 -32.50 23.23
CA THR A 217 -9.09 -33.90 23.02
C THR A 217 -8.00 -34.70 22.29
N LEU A 218 -7.33 -34.11 21.30
CA LEU A 218 -6.27 -34.76 20.54
C LEU A 218 -4.99 -35.05 21.36
N GLU A 219 -4.78 -34.40 22.50
CA GLU A 219 -3.67 -34.74 23.41
C GLU A 219 -3.83 -36.18 23.99
N SER A 220 -5.05 -36.60 24.27
CA SER A 220 -5.36 -37.93 24.80
C SER A 220 -5.86 -38.92 23.75
N GLN A 221 -6.46 -38.44 22.66
CA GLN A 221 -7.06 -39.21 21.58
C GLN A 221 -6.60 -38.64 20.20
N PRO A 222 -5.34 -38.91 19.76
CA PRO A 222 -4.78 -38.32 18.57
C PRO A 222 -5.55 -38.60 17.27
N ASP A 223 -6.28 -39.72 17.22
CA ASP A 223 -7.03 -40.17 16.05
C ASP A 223 -8.53 -39.89 16.15
N ASP A 224 -9.00 -39.14 17.16
CA ASP A 224 -10.41 -38.76 17.24
C ASP A 224 -10.84 -37.99 15.97
N PRO A 225 -11.81 -38.56 15.19
CA PRO A 225 -12.12 -38.02 13.88
C PRO A 225 -12.85 -36.68 13.96
N VAL A 226 -13.65 -36.43 14.98
CA VAL A 226 -14.38 -35.18 15.17
C VAL A 226 -13.39 -34.06 15.53
N ALA A 227 -12.50 -34.33 16.49
CA ALA A 227 -11.48 -33.35 16.91
C ALA A 227 -10.48 -33.04 15.77
N ASN A 228 -10.05 -34.05 15.00
CA ASN A 228 -9.24 -33.84 13.82
C ASN A 228 -9.99 -33.01 12.77
N GLY A 229 -11.30 -33.17 12.59
CA GLY A 229 -12.13 -32.37 11.71
C GLY A 229 -12.19 -30.92 12.13
N VAL A 230 -12.42 -30.63 13.40
CA VAL A 230 -12.49 -29.23 13.93
C VAL A 230 -11.16 -28.54 13.81
N VAL A 231 -10.04 -29.15 14.23
CA VAL A 231 -8.72 -28.54 14.18
C VAL A 231 -8.25 -28.35 12.72
N GLY A 232 -8.46 -29.39 11.89
CA GLY A 232 -8.09 -29.29 10.46
C GLY A 232 -8.90 -28.24 9.70
N ALA A 233 -10.20 -28.13 9.98
CA ALA A 233 -11.04 -27.08 9.40
C ALA A 233 -10.60 -25.67 9.86
N TYR A 234 -10.23 -25.49 11.12
CA TYR A 234 -9.71 -24.23 11.62
C TYR A 234 -8.40 -23.85 10.95
N ASP A 235 -7.42 -24.77 10.89
CA ASP A 235 -6.13 -24.52 10.25
C ASP A 235 -6.32 -24.19 8.75
N CYS A 236 -7.09 -24.99 7.99
CA CYS A 236 -7.28 -24.79 6.55
C CYS A 236 -8.22 -23.61 6.21
N PHE A 237 -9.39 -23.53 6.86
CA PHE A 237 -10.46 -22.62 6.41
C PHE A 237 -10.47 -21.28 7.13
N VAL A 238 -9.92 -21.21 8.37
CA VAL A 238 -9.86 -19.95 9.13
C VAL A 238 -8.47 -19.29 9.04
N LEU A 239 -7.40 -20.09 9.17
CA LEU A 239 -6.02 -19.59 9.09
C LEU A 239 -5.44 -19.65 7.69
N GLY A 240 -5.98 -20.46 6.78
CA GLY A 240 -5.43 -20.68 5.44
C GLY A 240 -4.15 -21.52 5.43
N ASP A 241 -3.83 -22.16 6.55
CA ASP A 241 -2.66 -23.03 6.71
C ASP A 241 -3.01 -24.49 6.32
N TRP A 242 -2.96 -24.73 5.03
CA TRP A 242 -3.29 -26.03 4.44
C TRP A 242 -2.23 -27.09 4.72
N ASP A 243 -0.96 -26.69 4.81
CA ASP A 243 0.13 -27.62 5.10
C ASP A 243 -0.04 -28.27 6.47
N ARG A 244 -0.50 -27.50 7.45
CA ARG A 244 -0.77 -27.97 8.80
C ARG A 244 -2.11 -28.70 8.92
N GLY A 245 -3.13 -28.24 8.20
CA GLY A 245 -4.50 -28.72 8.39
C GLY A 245 -4.86 -29.95 7.57
N LEU A 246 -4.30 -30.17 6.36
CA LEU A 246 -4.67 -31.27 5.46
C LEU A 246 -4.54 -32.65 6.10
N GLY A 247 -3.46 -32.93 6.83
CA GLY A 247 -3.26 -34.21 7.50
C GLY A 247 -4.29 -34.49 8.59
N ARG A 248 -4.87 -33.45 9.18
CA ARG A 248 -5.99 -33.59 10.15
C ARG A 248 -7.32 -33.78 9.44
N LEU A 249 -7.58 -33.01 8.36
CA LEU A 249 -8.79 -33.20 7.55
C LEU A 249 -8.85 -34.63 6.96
N ALA A 250 -7.73 -35.18 6.55
CA ALA A 250 -7.66 -36.57 6.05
C ALA A 250 -8.03 -37.64 7.13
N ARG A 251 -7.93 -37.29 8.42
CA ARG A 251 -8.32 -38.14 9.54
C ARG A 251 -9.68 -37.78 10.15
N SER A 252 -10.38 -36.82 9.58
CA SER A 252 -11.64 -36.29 10.09
C SER A 252 -12.83 -37.18 9.75
N ASP A 253 -14.01 -36.84 10.28
CA ASP A 253 -15.31 -37.38 9.91
C ASP A 253 -16.05 -36.51 8.86
N LEU A 254 -15.39 -35.53 8.25
CA LEU A 254 -16.01 -34.54 7.37
C LEU A 254 -16.30 -35.05 5.93
N GLY A 255 -16.69 -36.34 5.79
CA GLY A 255 -17.17 -36.91 4.52
C GLY A 255 -16.28 -36.60 3.32
N ALA A 256 -16.82 -35.89 2.32
CA ALA A 256 -16.10 -35.55 1.09
C ALA A 256 -14.80 -34.75 1.32
N VAL A 257 -14.74 -33.90 2.35
CA VAL A 257 -13.54 -33.12 2.72
C VAL A 257 -12.39 -34.04 3.13
N LYS A 258 -12.70 -35.09 3.95
CA LYS A 258 -11.74 -36.12 4.34
C LYS A 258 -11.11 -36.81 3.15
N GLU A 259 -11.94 -37.24 2.20
CA GLU A 259 -11.48 -37.98 1.02
C GLU A 259 -10.60 -37.09 0.11
N ILE A 260 -11.01 -35.85 -0.09
CA ILE A 260 -10.27 -34.93 -0.93
C ILE A 260 -8.93 -34.53 -0.27
N ALA A 261 -8.91 -34.32 1.04
CA ALA A 261 -7.69 -34.02 1.79
C ALA A 261 -6.69 -35.20 1.74
N ALA A 262 -7.16 -36.44 1.89
CA ALA A 262 -6.32 -37.63 1.76
C ALA A 262 -5.76 -37.79 0.33
N GLU A 263 -6.57 -37.50 -0.67
CA GLU A 263 -6.14 -37.53 -2.07
C GLU A 263 -5.10 -36.42 -2.36
N GLU A 264 -5.31 -35.21 -1.84
CA GLU A 264 -4.35 -34.12 -2.01
C GLU A 264 -2.98 -34.46 -1.42
N MET A 265 -2.93 -35.02 -0.25
CA MET A 265 -1.67 -35.48 0.37
C MET A 265 -0.96 -36.51 -0.53
N ARG A 266 -1.70 -37.41 -1.16
CA ARG A 266 -1.15 -38.42 -2.07
C ARG A 266 -0.65 -37.82 -3.37
N VAL A 267 -1.40 -36.91 -4.00
CA VAL A 267 -1.04 -36.25 -5.26
C VAL A 267 0.15 -35.34 -5.03
N SER A 268 0.18 -34.58 -3.93
CA SER A 268 1.26 -33.65 -3.61
C SER A 268 2.57 -34.35 -3.18
N ALA A 269 2.53 -35.63 -2.85
CA ALA A 269 3.74 -36.41 -2.55
C ALA A 269 4.60 -36.69 -3.80
N ALA A 270 4.03 -36.63 -4.99
CA ALA A 270 4.79 -36.74 -6.25
C ALA A 270 5.57 -35.46 -6.56
N GLN A 271 6.78 -35.58 -7.11
CA GLN A 271 7.65 -34.43 -7.44
C GLN A 271 8.14 -34.51 -8.90
N PRO A 272 7.61 -33.67 -9.82
CA PRO A 272 6.46 -32.76 -9.63
C PRO A 272 5.12 -33.54 -9.58
N PRO A 273 4.08 -32.98 -8.94
CA PRO A 273 2.74 -33.56 -8.97
C PRO A 273 2.20 -33.56 -10.41
N PRO A 274 1.49 -34.66 -10.85
CA PRO A 274 0.89 -34.69 -12.19
C PRO A 274 -0.17 -33.62 -12.37
N ALA A 275 -0.05 -32.82 -13.45
CA ALA A 275 -0.92 -31.68 -13.70
C ALA A 275 -2.40 -32.07 -13.81
N GLN A 276 -2.72 -33.22 -14.44
CA GLN A 276 -4.09 -33.69 -14.59
C GLN A 276 -4.71 -34.12 -13.25
N ASP A 277 -3.91 -34.74 -12.36
CA ASP A 277 -4.37 -35.13 -11.02
C ASP A 277 -4.65 -33.86 -10.17
N LEU A 278 -3.77 -32.86 -10.24
CA LEU A 278 -4.00 -31.57 -9.56
C LEU A 278 -5.25 -30.86 -10.10
N PHE A 279 -5.49 -30.93 -11.42
CA PHE A 279 -6.69 -30.35 -12.03
C PHE A 279 -7.97 -31.02 -11.52
N ALA A 280 -8.00 -32.35 -11.50
CA ALA A 280 -9.12 -33.13 -10.98
C ALA A 280 -9.37 -32.83 -9.49
N LEU A 281 -8.32 -32.80 -8.70
CA LEU A 281 -8.35 -32.46 -7.28
C LEU A 281 -8.89 -31.04 -7.03
N ALA A 282 -8.42 -30.04 -7.78
CA ALA A 282 -8.93 -28.68 -7.74
C ALA A 282 -10.43 -28.61 -8.05
N GLY A 283 -10.88 -29.44 -9.01
CA GLY A 283 -12.30 -29.59 -9.35
C GLY A 283 -13.15 -30.12 -8.21
N ARG A 284 -12.64 -31.08 -7.47
CA ARG A 284 -13.31 -31.67 -6.30
C ARG A 284 -13.44 -30.64 -5.16
N TRP A 285 -12.37 -29.91 -4.82
CA TRP A 285 -12.42 -28.79 -3.85
C TRP A 285 -13.39 -27.70 -4.29
N TRP A 286 -13.38 -27.35 -5.57
CA TRP A 286 -14.31 -26.34 -6.10
C TRP A 286 -15.77 -26.77 -5.98
N SER A 287 -16.07 -28.05 -6.20
CA SER A 287 -17.41 -28.62 -6.03
C SER A 287 -17.87 -28.60 -4.58
N VAL A 288 -17.02 -29.00 -3.65
CA VAL A 288 -17.35 -28.95 -2.21
C VAL A 288 -17.63 -27.51 -1.76
N ALA A 289 -16.87 -26.54 -2.25
CA ALA A 289 -17.10 -25.12 -1.95
C ALA A 289 -18.44 -24.57 -2.51
N GLY A 290 -19.07 -25.29 -3.45
CA GLY A 290 -20.41 -24.97 -3.98
C GLY A 290 -21.56 -25.64 -3.24
N ALA A 291 -21.31 -26.45 -2.20
CA ALA A 291 -22.35 -27.14 -1.47
C ALA A 291 -23.19 -26.18 -0.61
N GLU A 292 -24.51 -26.32 -0.64
CA GLU A 292 -25.49 -25.43 0.01
C GLU A 292 -25.36 -25.31 1.55
N LYS A 293 -24.61 -26.21 2.20
CA LYS A 293 -24.49 -26.27 3.68
C LYS A 293 -23.28 -25.54 4.26
N LEU A 294 -22.39 -24.97 3.42
CA LEU A 294 -21.21 -24.24 3.91
C LEU A 294 -21.54 -22.77 4.13
N ASP A 295 -21.00 -22.19 5.21
CA ASP A 295 -21.02 -20.74 5.35
C ASP A 295 -20.12 -20.06 4.30
N ALA A 296 -20.41 -18.78 4.01
CA ALA A 296 -19.75 -18.06 2.93
C ALA A 296 -18.23 -17.93 3.12
N ASP A 297 -17.75 -17.79 4.36
CA ASP A 297 -16.33 -17.63 4.66
C ASP A 297 -15.57 -18.94 4.41
N THR A 298 -16.12 -20.08 4.87
CA THR A 298 -15.59 -21.44 4.61
C THR A 298 -15.60 -21.76 3.11
N ALA A 299 -16.71 -21.48 2.40
CA ALA A 299 -16.79 -21.69 0.97
C ALA A 299 -15.77 -20.86 0.19
N ALA A 300 -15.53 -19.62 0.61
CA ALA A 300 -14.52 -18.74 0.01
C ALA A 300 -13.09 -19.27 0.25
N ALA A 301 -12.78 -19.76 1.46
CA ALA A 301 -11.47 -20.32 1.78
C ALA A 301 -11.17 -21.58 0.93
N ILE A 302 -12.14 -22.48 0.79
CA ILE A 302 -12.00 -23.70 -0.04
C ILE A 302 -11.86 -23.32 -1.53
N LYS A 303 -12.63 -22.35 -2.03
CA LYS A 303 -12.48 -21.86 -3.42
C LYS A 303 -11.11 -21.24 -3.66
N ALA A 304 -10.59 -20.49 -2.69
CA ALA A 304 -9.27 -19.92 -2.78
C ALA A 304 -8.17 -20.99 -2.86
N HIS A 305 -8.31 -22.06 -2.10
CA HIS A 305 -7.39 -23.20 -2.17
C HIS A 305 -7.50 -23.93 -3.53
N ALA A 306 -8.70 -24.24 -3.97
CA ALA A 306 -8.92 -24.83 -5.29
C ALA A 306 -8.35 -23.95 -6.43
N ALA A 307 -8.49 -22.63 -6.32
CA ALA A 307 -7.92 -21.69 -7.29
C ALA A 307 -6.40 -21.76 -7.33
N LYS A 308 -5.72 -21.96 -6.18
CA LYS A 308 -4.25 -22.19 -6.15
C LYS A 308 -3.87 -23.48 -6.86
N LEU A 309 -4.59 -24.58 -6.63
CA LEU A 309 -4.34 -25.86 -7.31
C LEU A 309 -4.53 -25.73 -8.82
N TYR A 310 -5.59 -25.02 -9.28
CA TYR A 310 -5.79 -24.71 -10.69
C TYR A 310 -4.65 -23.86 -11.29
N ALA A 311 -4.14 -22.89 -10.54
CA ALA A 311 -3.00 -22.09 -10.98
C ALA A 311 -1.72 -22.94 -11.11
N THR A 312 -1.52 -23.89 -10.21
CA THR A 312 -0.34 -24.78 -10.20
C THR A 312 -0.35 -25.76 -11.37
N CYS A 313 -1.49 -26.34 -11.71
CA CYS A 313 -1.58 -27.34 -12.78
C CYS A 313 -1.62 -26.74 -14.20
N GLY A 314 -2.02 -25.46 -14.37
CA GLY A 314 -2.33 -24.88 -15.66
C GLY A 314 -1.24 -24.98 -16.74
N ALA A 315 0.03 -24.87 -16.35
CA ALA A 315 1.17 -24.98 -17.26
C ALA A 315 1.45 -26.40 -17.77
N GLY A 316 0.94 -27.44 -17.09
CA GLY A 316 1.19 -28.85 -17.41
C GLY A 316 -0.01 -29.54 -18.06
N LEU A 317 -1.13 -28.84 -18.30
CA LEU A 317 -2.32 -29.38 -18.93
C LEU A 317 -2.18 -29.36 -20.46
N SER A 318 -2.71 -30.38 -21.12
CA SER A 318 -2.70 -30.52 -22.59
C SER A 318 -4.06 -30.30 -23.23
N ASP A 319 -5.15 -30.54 -22.50
CA ASP A 319 -6.51 -30.33 -23.02
C ASP A 319 -6.89 -28.83 -23.01
N PRO A 320 -7.32 -28.26 -24.16
CA PRO A 320 -7.67 -26.84 -24.23
C PRO A 320 -8.84 -26.42 -23.30
N LEU A 321 -9.79 -27.32 -23.03
CA LEU A 321 -10.92 -27.06 -22.16
C LEU A 321 -10.47 -27.03 -20.68
N ASP A 322 -9.62 -27.98 -20.29
CA ASP A 322 -9.05 -28.03 -18.92
C ASP A 322 -8.18 -26.79 -18.65
N ILE A 323 -7.38 -26.36 -19.65
CA ILE A 323 -6.60 -25.12 -19.57
C ILE A 323 -7.53 -23.91 -19.35
N GLU A 324 -8.62 -23.81 -20.10
CA GLU A 324 -9.55 -22.69 -19.98
C GLU A 324 -10.31 -22.71 -18.63
N ILE A 325 -10.71 -23.90 -18.14
CA ILE A 325 -11.32 -24.05 -16.82
C ILE A 325 -10.33 -23.65 -15.71
N ALA A 326 -9.09 -24.16 -15.78
CA ALA A 326 -8.05 -23.83 -14.81
C ALA A 326 -7.78 -22.32 -14.79
N LYS A 327 -7.71 -21.70 -15.97
CA LYS A 327 -7.54 -20.25 -16.10
C LYS A 327 -8.69 -19.45 -15.49
N LYS A 328 -9.94 -19.82 -15.79
CA LYS A 328 -11.12 -19.13 -15.23
C LYS A 328 -11.24 -19.26 -13.72
N ARG A 329 -10.99 -20.48 -13.19
CA ARG A 329 -11.16 -20.75 -11.77
C ARG A 329 -9.98 -20.26 -10.93
N SER A 330 -8.77 -20.24 -11.47
CA SER A 330 -7.62 -19.60 -10.81
C SER A 330 -7.77 -18.07 -10.71
N ALA A 331 -8.47 -17.44 -11.67
CA ALA A 331 -8.75 -15.99 -11.65
C ALA A 331 -9.87 -15.59 -10.67
N GLY A 332 -10.70 -16.52 -10.20
CA GLY A 332 -11.89 -16.25 -9.38
C GLY A 332 -11.72 -16.46 -7.86
N GLY A 333 -10.50 -16.70 -7.38
CA GLY A 333 -10.22 -16.87 -5.95
C GLY A 333 -9.99 -15.53 -5.23
N PRO A 334 -10.39 -15.37 -3.93
CA PRO A 334 -10.03 -14.20 -3.16
C PRO A 334 -8.51 -14.09 -2.97
N PRO A 335 -7.94 -12.89 -2.79
CA PRO A 335 -6.51 -12.72 -2.63
C PRO A 335 -6.01 -13.44 -1.37
N THR A 336 -5.11 -14.40 -1.54
CA THR A 336 -4.54 -15.18 -0.45
C THR A 336 -3.17 -14.67 -0.06
N ALA A 337 -2.91 -14.66 1.26
CA ALA A 337 -1.59 -14.52 1.85
C ALA A 337 -0.66 -15.68 1.41
N GLU A 338 0.59 -15.36 1.25
CA GLU A 338 1.70 -16.11 0.66
C GLU A 338 1.80 -17.61 0.99
N ALA A 339 2.09 -18.45 -0.04
CA ALA A 339 2.65 -19.80 0.11
C ALA A 339 4.08 -19.85 -0.43
N PRO A 340 5.02 -20.57 0.21
CA PRO A 340 6.42 -20.66 -0.22
C PRO A 340 6.60 -21.73 -1.28
N GLY A 341 7.34 -21.40 -2.37
CA GLY A 341 7.99 -22.36 -3.26
C GLY A 341 7.32 -22.67 -4.59
N GLY A 342 6.97 -21.67 -5.37
CA GLY A 342 6.82 -21.75 -6.84
C GLY A 342 7.32 -20.42 -7.38
N ALA A 343 7.84 -20.37 -8.60
CA ALA A 343 8.41 -19.15 -9.17
C ALA A 343 7.50 -17.97 -8.84
N LYS A 344 7.93 -17.14 -7.89
CA LYS A 344 7.19 -16.00 -7.38
C LYS A 344 6.81 -15.12 -8.56
N ARG A 345 5.53 -14.95 -8.83
CA ARG A 345 5.05 -13.73 -9.45
C ARG A 345 5.42 -12.60 -8.47
N ASP A 346 6.61 -12.08 -8.63
CA ASP A 346 7.05 -10.90 -7.91
C ASP A 346 6.21 -9.76 -8.49
N GLY A 347 5.06 -9.52 -7.86
CA GLY A 347 4.06 -8.60 -8.36
C GLY A 347 4.68 -7.23 -8.53
N SER A 348 4.97 -6.88 -9.76
CA SER A 348 5.16 -5.59 -10.41
C SER A 348 6.19 -5.56 -11.54
N PHE A 349 7.07 -6.56 -11.68
CA PHE A 349 8.12 -6.53 -12.70
C PHE A 349 8.03 -7.71 -13.70
N GLY A 350 7.47 -8.85 -13.33
CA GLY A 350 7.30 -10.03 -14.19
C GLY A 350 6.26 -9.86 -15.31
N GLU A 351 5.37 -8.90 -15.15
CA GLU A 351 4.28 -8.57 -16.08
C GLU A 351 4.76 -7.89 -17.37
N ARG A 352 6.01 -7.45 -17.40
CA ARG A 352 6.65 -6.79 -18.55
C ARG A 352 7.31 -7.76 -19.53
N SER A 353 7.40 -9.04 -19.19
CA SER A 353 7.97 -10.09 -20.04
C SER A 353 6.93 -10.74 -20.93
N GLU A 354 7.33 -11.21 -22.12
CA GLU A 354 6.48 -12.06 -22.96
C GLU A 354 6.31 -13.46 -22.36
N PRO A 355 5.15 -14.11 -22.52
CA PRO A 355 3.96 -13.67 -23.29
C PRO A 355 2.98 -12.80 -22.49
N LEU A 356 3.18 -12.59 -21.18
CA LEU A 356 2.23 -11.91 -20.30
C LEU A 356 2.01 -10.45 -20.72
N ARG A 357 3.06 -9.76 -21.18
CA ARG A 357 2.95 -8.38 -21.68
C ARG A 357 1.96 -8.28 -22.82
N SER A 358 2.05 -9.16 -23.83
CA SER A 358 1.12 -9.16 -24.98
C SER A 358 -0.33 -9.41 -24.57
N GLU A 359 -0.55 -10.24 -23.55
CA GLU A 359 -1.88 -10.47 -22.99
C GLU A 359 -2.41 -9.21 -22.28
N LEU A 360 -1.58 -8.56 -21.45
CA LEU A 360 -1.94 -7.34 -20.74
C LEU A 360 -2.20 -6.15 -21.68
N VAL A 361 -1.45 -6.03 -22.77
CA VAL A 361 -1.73 -5.05 -23.83
C VAL A 361 -3.13 -5.27 -24.39
N LYS A 362 -3.47 -6.50 -24.80
CA LYS A 362 -4.78 -6.82 -25.38
C LYS A 362 -5.92 -6.60 -24.38
N SER A 363 -5.78 -7.11 -23.17
CA SER A 363 -6.82 -7.02 -22.13
C SER A 363 -6.98 -5.61 -21.59
N GLY A 364 -5.91 -4.82 -21.57
CA GLY A 364 -5.91 -3.42 -21.11
C GLY A 364 -6.41 -2.43 -22.16
N GLY A 365 -6.58 -2.85 -23.41
CA GLY A 365 -7.06 -2.01 -24.51
C GLY A 365 -5.95 -1.37 -25.35
N GLY A 366 -4.71 -1.87 -25.24
CA GLY A 366 -3.62 -1.55 -26.17
C GLY A 366 -3.77 -2.27 -27.51
N ASN A 367 -2.97 -1.87 -28.50
CA ASN A 367 -2.99 -2.46 -29.84
C ASN A 367 -1.61 -2.41 -30.50
N ALA A 368 -1.49 -2.99 -31.70
CA ALA A 368 -0.23 -3.01 -32.45
C ALA A 368 0.32 -1.61 -32.74
N ALA A 369 -0.54 -0.61 -32.94
CA ALA A 369 -0.11 0.76 -33.23
C ALA A 369 0.47 1.43 -31.96
N SER A 370 -0.12 1.20 -30.77
CA SER A 370 0.44 1.70 -29.51
C SER A 370 1.79 1.06 -29.18
N GLU A 371 1.93 -0.26 -29.42
CA GLU A 371 3.22 -0.96 -29.23
C GLU A 371 4.30 -0.48 -30.21
N ALA A 372 3.94 -0.26 -31.48
CA ALA A 372 4.86 0.32 -32.45
C ALA A 372 5.29 1.74 -32.10
N ALA A 373 4.38 2.55 -31.51
CA ALA A 373 4.70 3.88 -31.02
C ALA A 373 5.68 3.84 -29.84
N VAL A 374 5.51 2.89 -28.91
CA VAL A 374 6.48 2.64 -27.82
C VAL A 374 7.84 2.27 -28.41
N ASP A 375 7.91 1.31 -29.33
CA ASP A 375 9.19 0.87 -29.93
C ASP A 375 9.89 2.01 -30.68
N ALA A 376 9.15 2.87 -31.39
CA ALA A 376 9.71 4.05 -32.04
C ALA A 376 10.28 5.08 -31.03
N ALA A 377 9.59 5.27 -29.91
CA ALA A 377 10.05 6.15 -28.85
C ALA A 377 11.35 5.64 -28.19
N LEU A 378 11.43 4.35 -27.89
CA LEU A 378 12.64 3.75 -27.32
C LEU A 378 13.83 3.90 -28.27
N LYS A 379 13.61 3.73 -29.58
CA LYS A 379 14.65 3.97 -30.60
C LYS A 379 15.10 5.42 -30.59
N TRP A 380 14.17 6.38 -30.49
CA TRP A 380 14.50 7.80 -30.41
C TRP A 380 15.28 8.12 -29.14
N LEU A 381 14.84 7.62 -27.96
CA LEU A 381 15.53 7.81 -26.69
C LEU A 381 16.96 7.25 -26.73
N ALA A 382 17.15 6.04 -27.26
CA ALA A 382 18.47 5.42 -27.39
C ALA A 382 19.42 6.27 -28.27
N ALA A 383 18.90 6.80 -29.39
CA ALA A 383 19.68 7.67 -30.29
C ALA A 383 20.09 9.01 -29.65
N HIS A 384 19.44 9.42 -28.56
CA HIS A 384 19.70 10.69 -27.86
C HIS A 384 20.48 10.54 -26.56
N GLN A 385 21.08 9.36 -26.30
CA GLN A 385 21.97 9.16 -25.15
C GLN A 385 23.31 9.89 -25.35
N MET A 386 23.74 10.58 -24.30
CA MET A 386 25.03 11.30 -24.29
C MET A 386 26.24 10.34 -24.19
N PRO A 387 27.44 10.78 -24.59
CA PRO A 387 28.65 9.98 -24.49
C PRO A 387 29.00 9.50 -23.07
N ASP A 388 28.60 10.23 -22.03
CA ASP A 388 28.80 9.86 -20.62
C ASP A 388 27.75 8.84 -20.10
N GLY A 389 26.79 8.45 -20.93
CA GLY A 389 25.73 7.51 -20.58
C GLY A 389 24.44 8.11 -20.07
N GLY A 390 24.42 9.39 -19.69
CA GLY A 390 23.22 10.09 -19.28
C GLY A 390 22.41 10.64 -20.47
N TRP A 391 21.33 11.36 -20.17
CA TRP A 391 20.55 12.15 -21.12
C TRP A 391 20.52 13.61 -20.69
N SER A 392 20.09 14.49 -21.58
CA SER A 392 19.91 15.90 -21.33
C SER A 392 18.57 16.38 -21.87
N PHE A 393 17.90 17.28 -21.14
CA PHE A 393 16.73 17.99 -21.66
C PHE A 393 17.13 18.96 -22.81
N ASP A 394 18.38 19.45 -22.82
CA ASP A 394 18.90 20.21 -23.92
C ASP A 394 19.44 19.30 -25.03
N LEU A 395 18.64 19.09 -26.06
CA LEU A 395 18.98 18.23 -27.20
C LEU A 395 20.12 18.78 -28.06
N ARG A 396 20.46 20.06 -27.92
CA ARG A 396 21.63 20.67 -28.60
C ARG A 396 22.95 20.18 -27.98
N ALA A 397 22.91 19.81 -26.70
CA ALA A 397 24.05 19.22 -26.01
C ALA A 397 24.31 17.76 -26.41
N CYS A 398 23.34 17.09 -27.03
CA CYS A 398 23.49 15.71 -27.52
C CYS A 398 24.23 15.69 -28.85
N PRO A 399 25.48 15.13 -28.94
CA PRO A 399 26.26 15.13 -30.19
C PRO A 399 25.58 14.46 -31.36
N ALA A 400 24.81 13.39 -31.10
CA ALA A 400 24.08 12.66 -32.13
C ALA A 400 22.88 13.47 -32.67
N CYS A 401 22.25 14.28 -31.83
CA CYS A 401 21.16 15.17 -32.23
C CYS A 401 21.65 16.49 -32.78
N ASN A 402 22.62 17.12 -32.11
CA ASN A 402 23.19 18.45 -32.44
C ASN A 402 22.09 19.50 -32.78
N GLY A 403 20.97 19.46 -32.02
CA GLY A 403 19.85 20.37 -32.20
C GLY A 403 18.95 20.07 -33.43
N GLN A 404 19.13 18.97 -34.12
CA GLN A 404 18.26 18.59 -35.25
C GLN A 404 16.80 18.33 -34.80
N CYS A 405 16.60 17.88 -33.54
CA CYS A 405 15.29 17.92 -32.92
C CYS A 405 15.02 19.29 -32.30
N ASN A 406 13.91 19.89 -32.69
CA ASN A 406 13.41 21.12 -32.08
C ASN A 406 12.95 20.85 -30.64
N ASN A 407 12.69 21.92 -29.88
CA ASN A 407 12.00 21.87 -28.59
C ASN A 407 12.85 21.25 -27.48
N SER A 408 14.12 21.67 -27.37
CA SER A 408 14.93 21.41 -26.18
C SER A 408 14.28 21.98 -24.93
N GLY A 409 14.37 21.28 -23.81
CA GLY A 409 13.92 21.78 -22.53
C GLY A 409 14.87 22.85 -21.96
N SER A 410 14.31 23.72 -21.13
CA SER A 410 15.08 24.81 -20.49
C SER A 410 15.92 24.37 -19.29
N ARG A 411 15.62 23.18 -18.69
CA ARG A 411 16.39 22.59 -17.58
C ARG A 411 17.65 21.85 -18.06
N ASN A 412 18.50 22.56 -18.77
CA ASN A 412 19.69 21.97 -19.42
C ASN A 412 20.72 21.36 -18.47
N LYS A 413 20.75 21.79 -17.20
CA LYS A 413 21.65 21.26 -16.16
C LYS A 413 21.10 20.05 -15.40
N ASP A 414 19.79 19.79 -15.47
CA ASP A 414 19.17 18.66 -14.77
C ASP A 414 19.39 17.33 -15.50
N ARG A 415 20.63 16.83 -15.40
CA ARG A 415 21.04 15.57 -16.01
C ARG A 415 20.46 14.34 -15.30
N CYS A 416 20.20 14.47 -14.00
CA CYS A 416 19.56 13.43 -13.19
C CYS A 416 18.14 13.15 -13.68
N GLY A 417 17.28 14.18 -13.70
CA GLY A 417 15.89 14.04 -14.13
C GLY A 417 15.77 13.58 -15.59
N ALA A 418 16.59 14.14 -16.49
CA ALA A 418 16.61 13.73 -17.89
C ALA A 418 16.99 12.25 -18.06
N THR A 419 18.04 11.80 -17.37
CA THR A 419 18.50 10.41 -17.45
C THR A 419 17.48 9.44 -16.85
N ALA A 420 16.93 9.74 -15.68
CA ALA A 420 15.97 8.90 -15.03
C ALA A 420 14.67 8.77 -15.84
N LEU A 421 14.14 9.89 -16.37
CA LEU A 421 12.95 9.86 -17.24
C LEU A 421 13.20 9.07 -18.54
N ALA A 422 14.38 9.18 -19.14
CA ALA A 422 14.71 8.41 -20.33
C ALA A 422 14.84 6.91 -20.08
N LEU A 423 15.31 6.48 -18.89
CA LEU A 423 15.46 5.08 -18.52
C LEU A 423 14.12 4.38 -18.25
N LEU A 424 13.15 5.07 -17.66
CA LEU A 424 11.88 4.49 -17.23
C LEU A 424 11.10 3.80 -18.37
N PRO A 425 11.00 4.34 -19.59
CA PRO A 425 10.37 3.66 -20.72
C PRO A 425 11.01 2.32 -21.08
N PHE A 426 12.34 2.23 -21.12
CA PHE A 426 13.00 0.96 -21.40
C PHE A 426 12.71 -0.08 -20.32
N LEU A 427 12.74 0.33 -19.04
CA LEU A 427 12.39 -0.53 -17.92
C LEU A 427 10.90 -0.92 -17.98
N GLY A 428 10.04 0.03 -18.34
CA GLY A 428 8.62 -0.21 -18.59
C GLY A 428 8.38 -1.29 -19.63
N ARG A 429 9.09 -1.23 -20.75
CA ARG A 429 9.04 -2.22 -21.82
C ARG A 429 9.56 -3.61 -21.43
N GLY A 430 10.16 -3.74 -20.26
CA GLY A 430 10.76 -4.99 -19.77
C GLY A 430 12.24 -5.14 -20.11
N TYR A 431 12.87 -4.13 -20.72
CA TYR A 431 14.30 -4.17 -21.04
C TYR A 431 15.16 -3.77 -19.84
N THR A 432 16.32 -4.37 -19.71
CA THR A 432 17.24 -4.13 -18.60
C THR A 432 18.69 -4.05 -19.12
N HIS A 433 19.63 -3.70 -18.25
CA HIS A 433 21.05 -3.80 -18.56
C HIS A 433 21.54 -5.26 -18.71
N LYS A 434 20.69 -6.25 -18.41
CA LYS A 434 20.97 -7.68 -18.62
C LYS A 434 20.28 -8.25 -19.85
N GLU A 435 19.11 -7.72 -20.20
CA GLU A 435 18.24 -8.29 -21.24
C GLU A 435 17.66 -7.21 -22.15
N GLY A 436 17.42 -7.56 -23.42
CA GLY A 436 16.81 -6.69 -24.43
C GLY A 436 17.83 -6.05 -25.38
N PRO A 437 17.32 -5.35 -26.42
CA PRO A 437 18.17 -4.76 -27.46
C PRO A 437 18.98 -3.54 -27.01
N TYR A 438 18.60 -2.89 -25.91
CA TYR A 438 19.19 -1.64 -25.41
C TYR A 438 20.04 -1.84 -24.14
N LYS A 439 20.65 -3.03 -23.96
CA LYS A 439 21.46 -3.36 -22.76
C LYS A 439 22.57 -2.35 -22.47
N ARG A 440 23.25 -1.90 -23.52
CA ARG A 440 24.40 -0.96 -23.38
C ARG A 440 23.93 0.42 -22.95
N GLU A 441 22.86 0.91 -23.53
CA GLU A 441 22.26 2.19 -23.20
C GLU A 441 21.76 2.18 -21.74
N LEU A 442 21.09 1.10 -21.33
CA LEU A 442 20.62 0.94 -19.97
C LEU A 442 21.76 0.80 -18.96
N GLU A 443 22.80 0.01 -19.25
CA GLU A 443 23.95 -0.12 -18.37
C GLU A 443 24.65 1.22 -18.14
N ARG A 444 24.85 1.99 -19.21
CA ARG A 444 25.49 3.32 -19.13
C ARG A 444 24.61 4.33 -18.40
N GLY A 445 23.30 4.37 -18.68
CA GLY A 445 22.39 5.28 -18.04
C GLY A 445 22.17 4.98 -16.55
N ILE A 446 22.04 3.72 -16.20
CA ILE A 446 21.99 3.27 -14.80
C ILE A 446 23.31 3.60 -14.10
N GLY A 447 24.45 3.32 -14.74
CA GLY A 447 25.79 3.65 -14.21
C GLY A 447 25.94 5.15 -13.95
N PHE A 448 25.40 6.00 -14.83
CA PHE A 448 25.38 7.46 -14.64
C PHE A 448 24.60 7.85 -13.36
N LEU A 449 23.39 7.31 -13.14
CA LEU A 449 22.61 7.60 -11.93
C LEU A 449 23.28 7.02 -10.66
N VAL A 450 23.88 5.83 -10.74
CA VAL A 450 24.63 5.23 -9.63
C VAL A 450 25.79 6.11 -9.22
N ALA A 451 26.54 6.66 -10.18
CA ALA A 451 27.65 7.57 -9.91
C ALA A 451 27.18 8.87 -9.22
N LEU A 452 26.09 9.47 -9.68
CA LEU A 452 25.49 10.63 -9.03
C LEU A 452 25.04 10.33 -7.61
N ALA A 453 24.34 9.22 -7.38
CA ALA A 453 23.88 8.82 -6.06
C ALA A 453 25.06 8.55 -5.10
N ALA A 454 26.14 7.94 -5.57
CA ALA A 454 27.34 7.70 -4.77
C ALA A 454 28.04 8.99 -4.37
N GLN A 455 28.19 9.94 -5.30
CA GLN A 455 28.81 11.25 -5.03
C GLN A 455 27.98 12.08 -4.03
N GLY A 456 26.67 11.98 -4.08
CA GLY A 456 25.76 12.74 -3.24
C GLY A 456 25.28 12.02 -1.98
N ASN A 457 25.87 10.89 -1.61
CA ASN A 457 25.44 10.04 -0.49
C ASN A 457 23.92 9.74 -0.54
N GLY A 458 23.46 9.22 -1.68
CA GLY A 458 22.05 8.92 -1.96
C GLY A 458 21.29 10.07 -2.66
N ARG A 459 21.76 11.31 -2.63
CA ARG A 459 21.23 12.38 -3.44
C ARG A 459 21.73 12.23 -4.88
N ALA A 460 20.82 11.90 -5.79
CA ALA A 460 21.15 11.67 -7.19
C ALA A 460 21.12 12.93 -8.07
N TYR A 461 20.86 14.10 -7.50
CA TYR A 461 20.79 15.36 -8.22
C TYR A 461 21.73 16.43 -7.64
N GLU A 462 22.10 17.42 -8.45
CA GLU A 462 22.86 18.56 -8.02
C GLU A 462 21.88 19.70 -7.63
N PRO A 463 21.95 20.25 -6.38
CA PRO A 463 20.96 21.22 -5.89
C PRO A 463 20.82 22.49 -6.74
N ALA A 464 21.93 22.97 -7.33
CA ALA A 464 21.92 24.13 -8.21
C ALA A 464 21.25 23.89 -9.58
N ALA A 465 21.00 22.62 -9.94
CA ALA A 465 20.54 22.22 -11.25
C ALA A 465 19.14 21.58 -11.23
N ALA A 466 18.79 20.89 -10.13
CA ALA A 466 17.62 20.04 -10.04
C ALA A 466 16.99 20.09 -8.63
N SER A 467 16.04 19.19 -8.35
CA SER A 467 15.26 19.19 -7.10
C SER A 467 14.80 17.79 -6.73
N LEU A 468 14.01 17.65 -5.65
CA LEU A 468 13.39 16.39 -5.25
C LEU A 468 12.44 15.77 -6.31
N TYR A 469 12.03 16.51 -7.33
CA TYR A 469 11.40 15.92 -8.53
C TYR A 469 12.34 14.93 -9.21
N SER A 470 13.56 15.36 -9.49
CA SER A 470 14.58 14.53 -10.15
C SER A 470 15.06 13.39 -9.26
N GLN A 471 15.11 13.62 -7.94
CA GLN A 471 15.39 12.58 -6.95
C GLN A 471 14.34 11.47 -6.98
N GLY A 472 13.04 11.84 -6.97
CA GLY A 472 11.94 10.89 -7.03
C GLY A 472 12.03 10.01 -8.28
N VAL A 473 12.23 10.62 -9.45
CA VAL A 473 12.35 9.89 -10.72
C VAL A 473 13.59 8.99 -10.75
N ALA A 474 14.73 9.45 -10.21
CA ALA A 474 15.95 8.66 -10.09
C ALA A 474 15.74 7.45 -9.14
N GLY A 475 15.07 7.68 -8.01
CA GLY A 475 14.68 6.62 -7.09
C GLY A 475 13.79 5.57 -7.75
N MET A 476 12.82 5.99 -8.58
CA MET A 476 12.02 5.07 -9.39
C MET A 476 12.89 4.22 -10.32
N ALA A 477 13.75 4.85 -11.13
CA ALA A 477 14.56 4.16 -12.12
C ALA A 477 15.54 3.16 -11.50
N LEU A 478 16.24 3.54 -10.42
CA LEU A 478 17.21 2.66 -9.74
C LEU A 478 16.51 1.52 -9.00
N ALA A 479 15.40 1.80 -8.30
CA ALA A 479 14.65 0.76 -7.59
C ALA A 479 14.01 -0.23 -8.57
N GLU A 480 13.52 0.25 -9.73
CA GLU A 480 12.94 -0.57 -10.77
C GLU A 480 13.99 -1.46 -11.46
N ALA A 481 15.13 -0.90 -11.83
CA ALA A 481 16.26 -1.65 -12.39
C ALA A 481 16.75 -2.73 -11.45
N TYR A 482 16.87 -2.45 -10.14
CA TYR A 482 17.17 -3.45 -9.12
C TYR A 482 16.06 -4.49 -8.98
N GLY A 483 14.82 -4.07 -8.89
CA GLY A 483 13.66 -4.95 -8.75
C GLY A 483 13.54 -5.97 -9.88
N MET A 484 13.76 -5.53 -11.12
CA MET A 484 13.72 -6.38 -12.32
C MET A 484 14.91 -7.35 -12.44
N THR A 485 16.09 -6.94 -12.02
CA THR A 485 17.34 -7.69 -12.34
C THR A 485 17.96 -8.39 -11.14
N ARG A 486 17.60 -7.97 -9.93
CA ARG A 486 18.25 -8.39 -8.67
C ARG A 486 19.79 -8.28 -8.72
N ASP A 487 20.30 -7.35 -9.54
CA ASP A 487 21.73 -7.11 -9.62
C ASP A 487 22.25 -6.57 -8.28
N PRO A 488 23.15 -7.30 -7.58
CA PRO A 488 23.63 -6.88 -6.27
C PRO A 488 24.34 -5.52 -6.30
N ARG A 489 24.91 -5.11 -7.45
CA ARG A 489 25.56 -3.80 -7.64
C ARG A 489 24.58 -2.64 -7.53
N LEU A 490 23.29 -2.87 -7.83
CA LEU A 490 22.25 -1.85 -7.79
C LEU A 490 21.55 -1.74 -6.44
N LYS A 491 21.65 -2.75 -5.55
CA LYS A 491 20.92 -2.76 -4.28
C LYS A 491 21.30 -1.59 -3.39
N ALA A 492 22.57 -1.36 -3.14
CA ALA A 492 23.03 -0.30 -2.26
C ALA A 492 22.76 1.11 -2.83
N PRO A 493 23.04 1.42 -4.11
CA PRO A 493 22.69 2.72 -4.69
C PRO A 493 21.18 3.01 -4.70
N ALA A 494 20.36 2.04 -5.06
CA ALA A 494 18.90 2.18 -5.02
C ALA A 494 18.40 2.44 -3.59
N GLN A 495 18.89 1.67 -2.60
CA GLN A 495 18.52 1.90 -1.20
C GLN A 495 18.97 3.28 -0.70
N ALA A 496 20.19 3.69 -1.01
CA ALA A 496 20.71 5.01 -0.61
C ALA A 496 19.86 6.15 -1.19
N THR A 497 19.45 6.03 -2.46
CA THR A 497 18.58 7.02 -3.13
C THR A 497 17.20 7.10 -2.44
N LEU A 498 16.63 5.97 -2.03
CA LEU A 498 15.36 5.93 -1.31
C LEU A 498 15.50 6.42 0.14
N ASN A 499 16.63 6.14 0.82
CA ASN A 499 16.91 6.67 2.14
C ASN A 499 16.93 8.21 2.10
N PHE A 500 17.60 8.79 1.11
CA PHE A 500 17.61 10.23 0.92
C PHE A 500 16.20 10.80 0.72
N ILE A 501 15.33 10.13 -0.07
CA ILE A 501 13.92 10.52 -0.21
C ILE A 501 13.23 10.51 1.15
N MET A 502 13.40 9.46 1.95
CA MET A 502 12.76 9.34 3.26
C MET A 502 13.24 10.43 4.23
N GLU A 503 14.53 10.73 4.26
CA GLU A 503 15.13 11.77 5.11
C GLU A 503 14.76 13.19 4.66
N ALA A 504 14.50 13.38 3.37
CA ALA A 504 14.11 14.67 2.77
C ALA A 504 12.63 15.03 3.00
N GLN A 505 11.82 14.13 3.57
CA GLN A 505 10.41 14.40 3.84
C GLN A 505 10.25 15.58 4.80
N ASP A 506 9.25 16.43 4.57
CA ASP A 506 8.84 17.45 5.54
C ASP A 506 8.44 16.78 6.87
N PRO A 507 9.16 17.05 7.96
CA PRO A 507 8.92 16.37 9.24
C PRO A 507 7.58 16.75 9.88
N ARG A 508 7.00 17.89 9.52
CA ARG A 508 5.73 18.40 10.06
C ARG A 508 4.55 18.05 9.17
N GLY A 509 4.62 18.42 7.89
CA GLY A 509 3.54 18.24 6.93
C GLY A 509 3.50 16.86 6.28
N GLY A 510 4.62 16.15 6.19
CA GLY A 510 4.69 14.79 5.64
C GLY A 510 4.77 14.69 4.12
N GLY A 511 4.86 15.80 3.39
CA GLY A 511 5.06 15.85 1.94
C GLY A 511 6.52 16.11 1.54
N TRP A 512 6.75 16.34 0.24
CA TRP A 512 8.02 16.78 -0.35
C TRP A 512 7.77 17.95 -1.28
N ARG A 513 8.81 18.79 -1.50
CA ARG A 513 8.75 19.86 -2.48
C ARG A 513 10.05 19.92 -3.30
N TYR A 514 10.67 21.08 -3.43
CA TYR A 514 11.88 21.21 -4.26
C TYR A 514 13.13 20.79 -3.50
N GLU A 515 13.23 21.13 -2.21
CA GLU A 515 14.38 20.88 -1.36
C GLU A 515 14.03 20.01 -0.15
N PRO A 516 15.03 19.34 0.45
CA PRO A 516 14.81 18.51 1.63
C PRO A 516 14.15 19.28 2.78
N ARG A 517 13.19 18.64 3.45
CA ARG A 517 12.49 19.10 4.67
C ARG A 517 11.69 20.40 4.49
N GLN A 518 11.43 20.80 3.26
CA GLN A 518 10.58 21.93 2.88
C GLN A 518 9.10 21.50 2.96
N PRO A 519 8.16 22.39 3.35
CA PRO A 519 6.73 22.12 3.29
C PRO A 519 6.31 21.55 1.93
N GLY A 520 5.57 20.46 1.92
CA GLY A 520 5.27 19.67 0.75
C GLY A 520 4.41 20.36 -0.30
N ASP A 521 4.47 19.86 -1.54
CA ASP A 521 3.48 20.05 -2.59
C ASP A 521 3.04 18.71 -3.17
N THR A 522 1.84 18.66 -3.73
CA THR A 522 1.24 17.41 -4.22
C THR A 522 2.03 16.78 -5.36
N SER A 523 2.59 17.59 -6.25
CA SER A 523 3.29 17.09 -7.44
C SER A 523 4.63 16.43 -7.10
N ALA A 524 5.51 17.12 -6.34
CA ALA A 524 6.77 16.54 -5.90
C ALA A 524 6.55 15.34 -4.98
N SER A 525 5.55 15.43 -4.09
CA SER A 525 5.17 14.33 -3.20
C SER A 525 4.72 13.09 -3.97
N GLY A 526 4.01 13.25 -5.09
CA GLY A 526 3.59 12.14 -5.95
C GLY A 526 4.77 11.34 -6.48
N TRP A 527 5.79 11.97 -7.06
CA TRP A 527 6.97 11.29 -7.57
C TRP A 527 7.74 10.54 -6.50
N ASN A 528 7.95 11.18 -5.34
CA ASN A 528 8.69 10.58 -4.24
C ASN A 528 7.95 9.39 -3.61
N LEU A 529 6.62 9.48 -3.43
CA LEU A 529 5.82 8.36 -2.96
C LEU A 529 5.85 7.17 -3.93
N VAL A 530 5.73 7.42 -5.23
CA VAL A 530 5.80 6.35 -6.25
C VAL A 530 7.17 5.67 -6.21
N ALA A 531 8.27 6.42 -6.05
CA ALA A 531 9.61 5.86 -5.88
C ALA A 531 9.70 4.92 -4.66
N LEU A 532 9.15 5.34 -3.51
CA LEU A 532 9.10 4.51 -2.29
C LEU A 532 8.26 3.24 -2.52
N ARG A 533 7.14 3.33 -3.23
CA ARG A 533 6.31 2.14 -3.55
C ARG A 533 7.00 1.17 -4.50
N ILE A 534 7.74 1.68 -5.49
CA ILE A 534 8.57 0.83 -6.37
C ILE A 534 9.69 0.16 -5.55
N GLY A 535 10.31 0.90 -4.62
CA GLY A 535 11.31 0.37 -3.71
C GLY A 535 10.77 -0.76 -2.81
N ASP A 536 9.58 -0.59 -2.25
CA ASP A 536 8.87 -1.61 -1.47
C ASP A 536 8.60 -2.87 -2.31
N ASN A 537 8.08 -2.69 -3.53
CA ASN A 537 7.89 -3.78 -4.48
C ASN A 537 9.22 -4.49 -4.83
N ALA A 538 10.31 -3.73 -4.94
CA ALA A 538 11.67 -4.26 -5.15
C ALA A 538 12.27 -4.92 -3.89
N LYS A 539 11.55 -4.96 -2.76
CA LYS A 539 12.01 -5.47 -1.46
C LYS A 539 13.23 -4.70 -0.91
N LEU A 540 13.26 -3.41 -1.17
CA LEU A 540 14.12 -2.46 -0.48
C LEU A 540 13.48 -2.01 0.83
N GLN A 541 14.29 -1.51 1.74
CA GLN A 541 13.82 -1.08 3.06
C GLN A 541 13.15 0.29 2.96
N ILE A 542 11.85 0.33 3.22
CA ILE A 542 11.04 1.56 3.26
C ILE A 542 10.48 1.70 4.67
N ASN A 543 10.70 2.87 5.27
CA ASN A 543 10.12 3.17 6.58
C ASN A 543 8.60 3.43 6.42
N PRO A 544 7.73 2.59 7.01
CA PRO A 544 6.28 2.77 6.90
C PRO A 544 5.77 4.11 7.43
N ALA A 545 6.45 4.69 8.42
CA ALA A 545 6.08 5.99 8.97
C ALA A 545 6.18 7.13 7.94
N VAL A 546 7.15 7.06 7.03
CA VAL A 546 7.29 8.04 5.93
C VAL A 546 6.09 7.98 4.99
N VAL A 547 5.63 6.76 4.66
CA VAL A 547 4.43 6.57 3.84
C VAL A 547 3.18 7.06 4.58
N ALA A 548 3.05 6.76 5.88
CA ALA A 548 1.95 7.23 6.70
C ALA A 548 1.92 8.78 6.82
N ASN A 549 3.09 9.42 6.98
CA ASN A 549 3.20 10.88 7.00
C ASN A 549 2.71 11.54 5.71
N MET A 550 2.94 10.90 4.55
CA MET A 550 2.37 11.37 3.28
C MET A 550 0.85 11.45 3.33
N GLY A 551 0.18 10.57 4.10
CA GLY A 551 -1.26 10.62 4.33
C GLY A 551 -1.70 11.94 4.95
N ARG A 552 -0.99 12.44 5.97
CA ARG A 552 -1.27 13.75 6.61
C ARG A 552 -1.13 14.90 5.61
N PHE A 553 -0.11 14.85 4.77
CA PHE A 553 0.04 15.87 3.73
C PHE A 553 -1.17 15.86 2.78
N LEU A 554 -1.56 14.67 2.27
CA LEU A 554 -2.71 14.56 1.39
C LEU A 554 -4.02 15.00 2.06
N ASP A 555 -4.18 14.75 3.38
CA ASP A 555 -5.34 15.23 4.13
C ASP A 555 -5.38 16.76 4.21
N SER A 556 -4.22 17.42 4.26
CA SER A 556 -4.13 18.90 4.31
C SER A 556 -4.43 19.60 2.99
N VAL A 557 -4.27 18.90 1.86
CA VAL A 557 -4.46 19.45 0.51
C VAL A 557 -5.68 18.87 -0.22
N GLN A 558 -6.42 17.96 0.41
CA GLN A 558 -7.62 17.38 -0.18
C GLN A 558 -8.78 18.38 -0.25
N ALA A 559 -9.59 18.23 -1.29
CA ALA A 559 -10.87 18.86 -1.48
C ALA A 559 -11.92 17.78 -1.80
N ASP A 560 -13.21 18.14 -1.76
CA ASP A 560 -14.31 17.26 -2.11
C ASP A 560 -14.20 15.88 -1.41
N GLU A 561 -13.88 15.91 -0.11
CA GLU A 561 -13.75 14.71 0.73
C GLU A 561 -12.75 13.67 0.17
N GLY A 562 -11.64 14.15 -0.36
CA GLY A 562 -10.59 13.30 -0.95
C GLY A 562 -10.82 12.90 -2.41
N ALA A 563 -11.87 13.40 -3.07
CA ALA A 563 -12.07 13.21 -4.50
C ALA A 563 -11.25 14.17 -5.37
N ALA A 564 -10.73 15.25 -4.80
CA ALA A 564 -9.87 16.21 -5.46
C ALA A 564 -8.74 16.68 -4.54
N TYR A 565 -7.67 17.24 -5.12
CA TYR A 565 -6.48 17.68 -4.40
C TYR A 565 -5.96 18.99 -4.97
N GLY A 566 -5.48 19.87 -4.10
CA GLY A 566 -4.78 21.07 -4.50
C GLY A 566 -3.26 20.90 -4.50
N TYR A 567 -2.52 21.96 -4.74
CA TYR A 567 -1.05 21.93 -4.83
C TYR A 567 -0.37 21.98 -3.46
N THR A 568 -0.59 23.08 -2.72
CA THR A 568 -0.09 23.28 -1.34
C THR A 568 -1.21 23.64 -0.36
N SER A 569 -2.45 23.62 -0.82
CA SER A 569 -3.66 23.91 -0.07
C SER A 569 -4.81 23.09 -0.65
N SER A 570 -5.96 23.11 -0.03
CA SER A 570 -7.18 22.41 -0.54
C SER A 570 -7.81 23.06 -1.78
N THR A 571 -7.16 24.06 -2.40
CA THR A 571 -7.65 24.62 -3.66
C THR A 571 -7.48 23.59 -4.77
N ARG A 572 -8.61 23.08 -5.27
CA ARG A 572 -8.68 22.04 -6.29
C ARG A 572 -7.88 22.38 -7.53
N GLY A 573 -7.00 21.47 -7.94
CA GLY A 573 -6.31 21.50 -9.22
C GLY A 573 -6.50 20.22 -10.00
N THR A 574 -6.50 20.29 -11.31
CA THR A 574 -6.77 19.15 -12.18
C THR A 574 -5.67 18.10 -12.10
N ALA A 575 -4.44 18.46 -12.42
CA ALA A 575 -3.30 17.55 -12.39
C ALA A 575 -3.01 17.07 -10.96
N THR A 576 -3.10 17.94 -9.96
CA THR A 576 -2.89 17.58 -8.57
C THR A 576 -3.97 16.63 -8.03
N SER A 577 -5.21 16.71 -8.53
CA SER A 577 -6.25 15.73 -8.20
C SER A 577 -5.90 14.34 -8.72
N ALA A 578 -5.41 14.22 -9.96
CA ALA A 578 -4.96 12.94 -10.50
C ALA A 578 -3.77 12.38 -9.69
N VAL A 579 -2.79 13.22 -9.32
CA VAL A 579 -1.66 12.83 -8.45
C VAL A 579 -2.15 12.35 -7.09
N GLY A 580 -3.01 13.11 -6.42
CA GLY A 580 -3.50 12.78 -5.08
C GLY A 580 -4.31 11.47 -5.05
N LEU A 581 -5.19 11.26 -6.03
CA LEU A 581 -5.95 10.01 -6.18
C LEU A 581 -5.02 8.80 -6.40
N LEU A 582 -4.01 8.92 -7.26
CA LEU A 582 -3.03 7.87 -7.46
C LEU A 582 -2.23 7.58 -6.19
N CYS A 583 -1.82 8.64 -5.47
CA CYS A 583 -1.15 8.48 -4.18
C CYS A 583 -2.01 7.70 -3.18
N ARG A 584 -3.30 7.99 -3.07
CA ARG A 584 -4.22 7.26 -2.19
C ARG A 584 -4.33 5.79 -2.58
N LEU A 585 -4.42 5.48 -3.88
CA LEU A 585 -4.40 4.09 -4.37
C LEU A 585 -3.07 3.39 -3.99
N HIS A 586 -1.93 4.06 -4.14
CA HIS A 586 -0.64 3.54 -3.70
C HIS A 586 -0.54 3.35 -2.18
N MET A 587 -1.26 4.13 -1.40
CA MET A 587 -1.33 4.02 0.06
C MET A 587 -2.39 3.01 0.54
N GLY A 588 -3.08 2.34 -0.35
CA GLY A 588 -3.98 1.24 -0.02
C GLY A 588 -5.47 1.57 -0.06
N TRP A 589 -5.87 2.77 -0.52
CA TRP A 589 -7.27 2.99 -0.84
C TRP A 589 -7.67 2.04 -1.97
N LYS A 590 -8.84 1.44 -1.83
CA LYS A 590 -9.38 0.55 -2.84
C LYS A 590 -10.07 1.33 -3.95
N THR A 591 -10.22 0.71 -5.11
CA THR A 591 -10.88 1.33 -6.27
C THR A 591 -12.37 1.58 -6.05
N ASP A 592 -13.00 0.89 -5.11
CA ASP A 592 -14.38 1.10 -4.67
C ASP A 592 -14.54 2.16 -3.57
N HIS A 593 -13.45 2.81 -3.15
CA HIS A 593 -13.51 3.90 -2.17
C HIS A 593 -14.33 5.07 -2.75
N PRO A 594 -15.32 5.63 -2.02
CA PRO A 594 -16.22 6.67 -2.55
C PRO A 594 -15.50 7.88 -3.17
N ALA A 595 -14.41 8.34 -2.54
CA ALA A 595 -13.62 9.43 -3.08
C ALA A 595 -12.88 9.06 -4.38
N ILE A 596 -12.38 7.82 -4.50
CA ILE A 596 -11.76 7.32 -5.74
C ILE A 596 -12.80 7.27 -6.85
N ILE A 597 -14.00 6.75 -6.58
CA ILE A 597 -15.09 6.69 -7.57
C ILE A 597 -15.47 8.09 -8.03
N ARG A 598 -15.71 9.03 -7.11
CA ARG A 598 -16.04 10.42 -7.48
C ARG A 598 -14.93 11.11 -8.22
N GLY A 599 -13.69 10.97 -7.75
CA GLY A 599 -12.51 11.56 -8.40
C GLY A 599 -12.29 11.00 -9.81
N ALA A 600 -12.39 9.68 -10.00
CA ALA A 600 -12.29 9.05 -11.30
C ALA A 600 -13.42 9.48 -12.27
N ALA A 601 -14.65 9.67 -11.75
CA ALA A 601 -15.76 10.19 -12.56
C ALA A 601 -15.49 11.63 -13.05
N GLU A 602 -14.89 12.49 -12.22
CA GLU A 602 -14.49 13.84 -12.65
C GLU A 602 -13.33 13.80 -13.67
N LEU A 603 -12.34 12.90 -13.49
CA LEU A 603 -11.29 12.68 -14.49
C LEU A 603 -11.90 12.20 -15.82
N ALA A 604 -12.83 11.23 -15.78
CA ALA A 604 -13.52 10.72 -16.98
C ALA A 604 -14.30 11.82 -17.71
N LYS A 605 -14.99 12.68 -16.96
CA LYS A 605 -15.74 13.82 -17.50
C LYS A 605 -14.83 14.85 -18.18
N GLN A 606 -13.65 15.09 -17.62
CA GLN A 606 -12.66 15.98 -18.19
C GLN A 606 -12.05 15.40 -19.47
N GLY A 607 -11.84 14.08 -19.50
CA GLY A 607 -11.16 13.37 -20.56
C GLY A 607 -9.66 13.64 -20.64
N PRO A 608 -8.95 12.94 -21.52
CA PRO A 608 -7.54 13.16 -21.81
C PRO A 608 -7.29 14.57 -22.37
N SER A 609 -6.08 15.08 -22.13
CA SER A 609 -5.71 16.44 -22.51
C SER A 609 -4.42 16.48 -23.31
N ARG A 610 -3.91 17.69 -23.58
CA ARG A 610 -2.55 17.87 -24.11
C ARG A 610 -1.51 18.08 -23.01
N ASP A 611 -1.91 17.97 -21.73
CA ASP A 611 -1.03 17.98 -20.57
C ASP A 611 -0.60 16.54 -20.25
N VAL A 612 0.53 16.12 -20.80
CA VAL A 612 1.04 14.76 -20.63
C VAL A 612 1.33 14.41 -19.17
N TYR A 613 1.57 15.42 -18.30
CA TYR A 613 1.74 15.22 -16.87
C TYR A 613 0.43 14.81 -16.21
N PHE A 614 -0.64 15.53 -16.49
CA PHE A 614 -1.99 15.15 -16.05
C PHE A 614 -2.37 13.78 -16.59
N ASP A 615 -2.20 13.55 -17.90
CA ASP A 615 -2.54 12.29 -18.55
C ASP A 615 -1.77 11.11 -17.97
N PHE A 616 -0.48 11.28 -17.60
CA PHE A 616 0.33 10.23 -16.98
C PHE A 616 -0.24 9.75 -15.64
N TYR A 617 -0.71 10.65 -14.78
CA TYR A 617 -1.29 10.30 -13.49
C TYR A 617 -2.74 9.83 -13.63
N ALA A 618 -3.55 10.55 -14.38
CA ALA A 618 -4.95 10.22 -14.58
C ALA A 618 -5.14 8.86 -15.26
N ASN A 619 -4.29 8.53 -16.25
CA ASN A 619 -4.31 7.24 -16.94
C ASN A 619 -4.11 6.06 -15.99
N GLN A 620 -3.24 6.19 -14.99
CA GLN A 620 -3.03 5.16 -13.99
C GLN A 620 -4.25 5.02 -13.06
N VAL A 621 -4.84 6.12 -12.61
CA VAL A 621 -6.08 6.09 -11.80
C VAL A 621 -7.20 5.43 -12.58
N MET A 622 -7.44 5.85 -13.81
CA MET A 622 -8.51 5.32 -14.68
C MET A 622 -8.33 3.82 -14.94
N TYR A 623 -7.10 3.37 -15.16
CA TYR A 623 -6.80 1.95 -15.38
C TYR A 623 -7.05 1.10 -14.13
N GLN A 624 -6.70 1.59 -12.93
CA GLN A 624 -6.97 0.89 -11.67
C GLN A 624 -8.48 0.78 -11.39
N VAL A 625 -9.25 1.82 -11.71
CA VAL A 625 -10.71 1.83 -11.52
C VAL A 625 -11.40 0.94 -12.56
N GLY A 626 -10.94 0.98 -13.80
CA GLY A 626 -11.44 0.09 -14.87
C GLY A 626 -12.84 0.48 -15.41
N GLY A 627 -13.54 -0.51 -15.93
CA GLY A 627 -14.91 -0.35 -16.45
C GLY A 627 -15.00 0.47 -17.75
N ASP A 628 -16.22 0.88 -18.12
CA ASP A 628 -16.50 1.63 -19.36
C ASP A 628 -15.77 2.99 -19.39
N ALA A 629 -15.60 3.62 -18.24
CA ALA A 629 -14.87 4.88 -18.12
C ALA A 629 -13.39 4.72 -18.53
N TRP A 630 -12.75 3.62 -18.14
CA TRP A 630 -11.41 3.28 -18.62
C TRP A 630 -11.38 3.02 -20.10
N LEU A 631 -12.31 2.24 -20.64
CA LEU A 631 -12.33 1.90 -22.06
C LEU A 631 -12.44 3.16 -22.94
N ALA A 632 -13.31 4.08 -22.59
CA ALA A 632 -13.47 5.36 -23.27
C ALA A 632 -12.23 6.25 -23.14
N TRP A 633 -11.69 6.41 -21.91
CA TRP A 633 -10.47 7.15 -21.63
C TRP A 633 -9.28 6.63 -22.42
N ASN A 634 -9.05 5.32 -22.34
CA ASN A 634 -7.94 4.66 -23.00
C ASN A 634 -7.99 4.79 -24.52
N ALA A 635 -9.15 4.58 -25.13
CA ALA A 635 -9.30 4.72 -26.57
C ALA A 635 -8.92 6.14 -27.02
N ALA A 636 -9.46 7.17 -26.36
CA ALA A 636 -9.20 8.55 -26.69
C ALA A 636 -7.71 8.93 -26.50
N LEU A 637 -7.10 8.58 -25.35
CA LEU A 637 -5.71 8.93 -25.04
C LEU A 637 -4.71 8.16 -25.90
N ARG A 638 -4.87 6.84 -26.01
CA ARG A 638 -4.03 5.99 -26.86
C ARG A 638 -3.99 6.47 -28.30
N ASP A 639 -5.17 6.71 -28.90
CA ASP A 639 -5.28 7.08 -30.29
C ASP A 639 -4.71 8.49 -30.53
N ALA A 640 -4.95 9.44 -29.61
CA ALA A 640 -4.35 10.77 -29.67
C ALA A 640 -2.81 10.72 -29.61
N LEU A 641 -2.24 9.88 -28.72
CA LEU A 641 -0.78 9.71 -28.63
C LEU A 641 -0.21 9.05 -29.89
N VAL A 642 -0.83 7.98 -30.40
CA VAL A 642 -0.38 7.31 -31.64
C VAL A 642 -0.42 8.24 -32.84
N GLN A 643 -1.45 9.09 -32.94
CA GLN A 643 -1.57 10.07 -34.01
C GLN A 643 -0.60 11.24 -33.85
N GLY A 644 -0.39 11.70 -32.61
CA GLY A 644 0.43 12.84 -32.28
C GLY A 644 1.94 12.60 -32.25
N GLN A 645 2.38 11.33 -32.46
CA GLN A 645 3.81 10.99 -32.52
C GLN A 645 4.44 11.52 -33.82
N ASP A 646 5.61 12.13 -33.73
CA ASP A 646 6.36 12.58 -34.88
C ASP A 646 6.82 11.41 -35.75
N LYS A 647 6.56 11.50 -37.07
CA LYS A 647 6.79 10.43 -38.05
C LYS A 647 7.85 10.78 -39.10
N ALA A 648 8.46 11.97 -39.01
CA ALA A 648 9.41 12.44 -40.00
C ALA A 648 10.65 13.10 -39.37
N GLY A 649 11.75 13.09 -40.10
CA GLY A 649 13.00 13.70 -39.71
C GLY A 649 13.65 13.08 -38.46
N HIS A 650 14.54 13.82 -37.82
CA HIS A 650 15.28 13.37 -36.65
C HIS A 650 14.39 13.17 -35.39
N ALA A 651 13.22 13.81 -35.38
CA ALA A 651 12.24 13.71 -34.30
C ALA A 651 11.36 12.44 -34.37
N THR A 652 11.51 11.62 -35.41
CA THR A 652 10.69 10.41 -35.62
C THR A 652 10.66 9.54 -34.35
N GLY A 653 9.46 9.20 -33.86
CA GLY A 653 9.25 8.39 -32.68
C GLY A 653 9.09 9.19 -31.38
N SER A 654 9.26 10.49 -31.41
CA SER A 654 9.12 11.35 -30.22
C SER A 654 7.81 12.14 -30.21
N TRP A 655 7.52 12.82 -29.09
CA TRP A 655 6.38 13.73 -28.95
C TRP A 655 6.82 15.09 -28.45
N TYR A 656 6.22 16.15 -28.96
CA TYR A 656 6.25 17.48 -28.38
C TYR A 656 5.05 18.33 -28.81
N ASP A 657 4.87 18.62 -30.10
CA ASP A 657 3.90 19.61 -30.57
C ASP A 657 2.44 19.26 -30.25
N SER A 658 2.14 17.98 -30.09
CA SER A 658 0.84 17.48 -29.67
C SER A 658 0.60 17.62 -28.14
N LEU A 659 1.65 17.88 -27.33
CA LEU A 659 1.63 17.82 -25.86
C LEU A 659 2.12 19.12 -25.18
N THR A 660 2.06 20.27 -25.86
CA THR A 660 2.70 21.52 -25.38
C THR A 660 1.90 22.33 -24.37
N SER A 661 0.66 21.96 -24.07
CA SER A 661 -0.20 22.73 -23.16
C SER A 661 0.00 22.43 -21.67
N GLY A 662 0.90 21.51 -21.34
CA GLY A 662 0.95 20.90 -20.04
C GLY A 662 2.10 21.32 -19.12
N HIS A 663 1.98 20.89 -17.88
CA HIS A 663 2.98 21.07 -16.84
C HIS A 663 4.31 20.40 -17.21
N GLY A 664 5.38 21.15 -17.18
CA GLY A 664 6.73 20.64 -17.44
C GLY A 664 7.12 20.50 -18.92
N ALA A 665 6.19 20.57 -19.88
CA ALA A 665 6.48 20.38 -21.29
C ALA A 665 7.54 21.38 -21.81
N MET A 666 7.41 22.68 -21.54
CA MET A 666 8.40 23.70 -21.92
C MET A 666 9.73 23.55 -21.17
N VAL A 667 9.68 23.03 -19.94
CA VAL A 667 10.85 22.92 -19.03
C VAL A 667 11.66 21.68 -19.36
N GLY A 668 11.03 20.54 -19.58
CA GLY A 668 11.66 19.26 -19.91
C GLY A 668 11.77 19.00 -21.42
N GLY A 669 11.05 19.78 -22.24
CA GLY A 669 11.11 19.69 -23.68
C GLY A 669 10.64 18.35 -24.27
N ARG A 670 11.11 18.08 -25.47
CA ARG A 670 10.77 16.86 -26.23
C ARG A 670 11.12 15.57 -25.47
N LEU A 671 12.23 15.51 -24.76
CA LEU A 671 12.63 14.33 -24.00
C LEU A 671 11.61 14.00 -22.90
N TYR A 672 11.17 15.01 -22.16
CA TYR A 672 10.15 14.86 -21.12
C TYR A 672 8.82 14.37 -21.69
N CYS A 673 8.33 15.03 -22.74
CA CYS A 673 7.08 14.66 -23.40
C CYS A 673 7.13 13.23 -23.94
N THR A 674 8.25 12.87 -24.60
CA THR A 674 8.45 11.51 -25.13
C THR A 674 8.48 10.45 -24.04
N SER A 675 9.20 10.70 -22.95
CA SER A 675 9.28 9.75 -21.85
C SER A 675 7.92 9.52 -21.21
N LEU A 676 7.16 10.57 -20.90
CA LEU A 676 5.84 10.42 -20.26
C LEU A 676 4.79 9.82 -21.20
N ALA A 677 4.75 10.21 -22.48
CA ALA A 677 3.85 9.63 -23.46
C ALA A 677 4.10 8.13 -23.63
N THR A 678 5.37 7.71 -23.64
CA THR A 678 5.72 6.29 -23.70
C THR A 678 5.24 5.56 -22.43
N LEU A 679 5.47 6.11 -21.24
CA LEU A 679 4.99 5.53 -19.98
C LEU A 679 3.46 5.43 -19.90
N VAL A 680 2.73 6.36 -20.51
CA VAL A 680 1.28 6.28 -20.66
C VAL A 680 0.88 5.08 -21.52
N LEU A 681 1.53 4.87 -22.66
CA LEU A 681 1.25 3.74 -23.55
C LEU A 681 1.69 2.39 -22.97
N GLU A 682 2.64 2.38 -22.03
CA GLU A 682 3.12 1.20 -21.31
C GLU A 682 2.29 0.83 -20.08
N ASN A 683 1.27 1.61 -19.75
CA ASN A 683 0.52 1.45 -18.51
C ASN A 683 -0.08 0.05 -18.33
N TYR A 684 -0.45 -0.61 -19.42
CA TYR A 684 -1.09 -1.94 -19.41
C TYR A 684 -0.29 -3.01 -18.69
N TYR A 685 1.02 -3.04 -18.89
CA TYR A 685 1.95 -4.02 -18.32
C TYR A 685 2.89 -3.44 -17.26
N ARG A 686 2.95 -2.10 -17.18
CA ARG A 686 3.73 -1.40 -16.14
C ARG A 686 2.97 -1.32 -14.81
N ASN A 687 1.68 -1.03 -14.87
CA ASN A 687 0.83 -0.79 -13.72
C ASN A 687 -0.49 -1.56 -13.79
N PRO A 688 -0.47 -2.89 -14.00
CA PRO A 688 -1.71 -3.65 -14.12
C PRO A 688 -2.57 -3.49 -12.85
N PRO A 689 -3.90 -3.52 -12.98
CA PRO A 689 -4.80 -3.38 -11.84
C PRO A 689 -4.50 -4.43 -10.78
N ARG A 690 -4.39 -3.99 -9.54
CA ARG A 690 -4.25 -4.87 -8.39
C ARG A 690 -5.60 -5.56 -8.17
N ARG A 691 -5.68 -6.82 -8.56
CA ARG A 691 -6.87 -7.67 -8.39
C ARG A 691 -6.99 -8.15 -6.96
#